data_9ca32724286d8c603c32ee513ab55a92
#
_entry.id   9ca32724286d8c603c32ee513ab55a92
#
_cell.length_a   1.000
_cell.length_b   1.000
_cell.length_c   1.000
_cell.angle_alpha   90.00
_cell.angle_beta   90.00
_cell.angle_gamma   90.00
#
_symmetry.space_group_name_H-M   'P 1'
#
loop_
_entity.id
_entity.type
_entity.pdbx_description
1 polymer ?
#
loop_
_entity_poly.entity_id
_entity_poly.type
_entity_poly.pdbx_seq_one_letter_code
_entity_poly.pdbx_strand_id
1 'polypeptide(L)'
;MKRFWIYGLRIFLLSCLLTCGFQAFATHQRAGEISYVYVSGLTYEFTITTYTYTPSLADRPEIDITWGDGTVTTVARTLKINMENDISKNVYVTRHTFPASGTFYVSFEDPNRNAGIVNIPSSVEVPFFIETMIVINPFVGGNSSPQLMNPPIDNGCTGVTYYHNPGAYDPDGDSLSYSLVDCRGYEGEVIPGYQLPYASSYIAIDSITGDLVWETPTMAGEFNIAILIQEWRNGILISSMVRDMQITIAPCNNQPPVILVHDTCVLAGTQLHLPVQVFDNTSTHVTLSATGEPLYLSDGPAQFMQITDSVEYTTFFHWNTQCSHVRTAPYEVLFKARDNGPQVELVSFRTLRITIVAPKPENLVAIPEGNVVHLSWSPDSCPNAVGYDIYRRSGSNPFEPDYCETGMPYGTGYQWIGRTSSWDDTLFTDDGSHLPLYHANDYCYRVVALFPDGAESYVSDEACTHIFNDAPLIINADVVTTDDQHGTLNVRWIAPPELDSVTFSPPYFYNLYRKSDNDEDWTLLNNVPFPFIGSDTSEYLDHDLDTRNMPYTYRVEFYNNDTVIEYSDPAASIFLTTEPGDRRMTLSWQVQQPWNNVAYTIYRHNDVNDVWDSIATVEGMQYVDQGLDNGQTYCYFVCAEGYYWVPDTIGPLYNRSQVTCDMPVDNQPPEMPQLTITTDCSVVTYEWTFSSDSAASDAFYYYIYYKPTLESAFACIDSFTNNLNTCYPAPCVYQLTSDVLVGCFAMAVSDTNRNRTELSDSTCIDIYECLDYRLPNVFTPNGDGFNDLFRPFDPYHGVSKVDMVIYNRWGKRVFHTQDPAILWDGTEETTHQMCSDGVFYYVCNVYVNTLTGEFSYPLHGSVTLIK
;
A
#
# COMPACT_ATOMS: atom_id res chain seq x y z
N MET A 1 67.42 55.15 -9.83
CA MET A 1 66.22 54.98 -9.06
C MET A 1 64.93 54.66 -9.84
N LYS A 2 64.76 55.10 -11.07
CA LYS A 2 63.52 54.75 -11.83
C LYS A 2 63.43 53.31 -12.40
N ARG A 3 64.48 52.56 -12.55
CA ARG A 3 64.45 51.17 -13.02
C ARG A 3 64.14 50.18 -11.90
N PHE A 4 64.43 50.46 -10.68
CA PHE A 4 64.11 49.61 -9.55
C PHE A 4 62.62 49.62 -9.15
N TRP A 5 61.91 50.72 -9.38
CA TRP A 5 60.50 50.86 -9.09
C TRP A 5 59.60 50.07 -10.09
N ILE A 6 59.98 49.93 -11.34
CA ILE A 6 59.24 49.20 -12.36
C ILE A 6 59.37 47.66 -12.12
N TYR A 7 60.51 47.17 -11.65
CA TYR A 7 60.67 45.76 -11.28
C TYR A 7 59.93 45.41 -10.00
N GLY A 8 59.92 46.24 -8.99
CA GLY A 8 59.12 46.04 -7.77
C GLY A 8 57.62 46.01 -8.02
N LEU A 9 57.10 46.88 -8.87
CA LEU A 9 55.70 46.92 -9.24
C LEU A 9 55.28 45.68 -10.09
N ARG A 10 56.14 45.20 -10.96
CA ARG A 10 55.87 43.96 -11.73
C ARG A 10 55.95 42.69 -10.87
N ILE A 11 56.82 42.63 -9.90
CA ILE A 11 56.90 41.51 -8.95
C ILE A 11 55.68 41.56 -7.99
N PHE A 12 55.20 42.72 -7.55
CA PHE A 12 54.02 42.87 -6.71
C PHE A 12 52.74 42.53 -7.50
N LEU A 13 52.65 42.95 -8.78
CA LEU A 13 51.54 42.58 -9.66
C LEU A 13 51.54 41.08 -10.00
N LEU A 14 52.73 40.46 -10.17
CA LEU A 14 52.84 39.01 -10.39
C LEU A 14 52.54 38.24 -9.10
N SER A 15 52.88 38.75 -7.92
CA SER A 15 52.55 38.17 -6.63
C SER A 15 51.06 38.30 -6.31
N CYS A 16 50.39 39.42 -6.64
CA CYS A 16 48.94 39.57 -6.52
C CYS A 16 48.17 38.69 -7.51
N LEU A 17 48.73 38.40 -8.71
CA LEU A 17 48.14 37.45 -9.66
C LEU A 17 48.31 35.97 -9.23
N LEU A 18 49.34 35.67 -8.43
CA LEU A 18 49.54 34.34 -7.87
C LEU A 18 48.75 34.07 -6.56
N THR A 19 48.17 35.10 -5.94
CA THR A 19 47.36 34.99 -4.74
C THR A 19 45.83 35.06 -5.03
N CYS A 20 45.38 35.32 -6.25
CA CYS A 20 44.07 34.94 -6.70
C CYS A 20 44.05 33.45 -6.96
N GLY A 21 44.11 32.65 -5.90
CA GLY A 21 43.72 31.24 -5.92
C GLY A 21 42.29 31.22 -6.43
N PHE A 22 42.10 30.79 -7.65
CA PHE A 22 40.82 30.22 -8.05
C PHE A 22 40.57 29.16 -7.01
N GLN A 23 39.62 29.35 -6.14
CA GLN A 23 38.99 28.24 -5.45
C GLN A 23 38.31 27.46 -6.58
N ALA A 24 39.04 26.46 -7.10
CA ALA A 24 38.42 25.47 -7.93
C ALA A 24 37.47 24.73 -7.00
N PHE A 25 36.21 25.04 -7.07
CA PHE A 25 35.17 24.23 -6.44
C PHE A 25 35.21 22.90 -7.20
N ALA A 26 35.95 21.96 -6.64
CA ALA A 26 35.99 20.58 -7.14
C ALA A 26 34.73 19.86 -6.64
N THR A 27 33.87 19.55 -7.56
CA THR A 27 32.60 18.85 -7.31
C THR A 27 32.83 17.35 -7.36
N HIS A 28 32.28 16.56 -6.45
CA HIS A 28 32.62 15.15 -6.39
C HIS A 28 31.56 14.20 -5.81
N GLN A 29 30.52 14.71 -5.13
CA GLN A 29 29.49 13.83 -4.57
C GLN A 29 28.52 13.36 -5.67
N ARG A 30 28.37 12.05 -5.79
CA ARG A 30 27.49 11.41 -6.76
C ARG A 30 26.30 10.69 -6.10
N ALA A 31 26.52 10.11 -4.93
CA ALA A 31 25.47 9.42 -4.17
C ALA A 31 25.83 9.34 -2.69
N GLY A 32 24.86 9.02 -1.88
CA GLY A 32 25.06 8.72 -0.46
C GLY A 32 23.83 8.23 0.25
N GLU A 33 24.08 7.63 1.40
CA GLU A 33 23.08 7.17 2.37
C GLU A 33 23.63 7.19 3.78
N ILE A 34 22.74 7.23 4.79
CA ILE A 34 23.09 7.10 6.22
C ILE A 34 22.32 5.92 6.78
N SER A 35 23.03 4.90 7.24
CA SER A 35 22.46 3.76 7.96
C SER A 35 22.92 3.74 9.42
N TYR A 36 22.22 3.01 10.27
CA TYR A 36 22.58 2.85 11.67
C TYR A 36 22.30 1.44 12.18
N VAL A 37 23.00 1.06 13.25
CA VAL A 37 22.80 -0.21 13.96
C VAL A 37 22.60 0.10 15.45
N TYR A 38 21.60 -0.51 16.06
CA TYR A 38 21.34 -0.41 17.50
C TYR A 38 22.49 -1.06 18.29
N VAL A 39 23.02 -0.34 19.26
CA VAL A 39 24.09 -0.84 20.15
C VAL A 39 23.52 -1.16 21.53
N SER A 40 22.97 -0.17 22.23
CA SER A 40 22.34 -0.35 23.54
C SER A 40 21.69 0.93 24.03
N GLY A 41 20.53 0.85 24.67
CA GLY A 41 19.85 1.99 25.28
C GLY A 41 19.52 3.09 24.26
N LEU A 42 20.16 4.25 24.37
CA LEU A 42 20.01 5.39 23.44
C LEU A 42 21.22 5.51 22.49
N THR A 43 22.09 4.51 22.43
CA THR A 43 23.35 4.52 21.64
C THR A 43 23.19 3.71 20.37
N TYR A 44 23.56 4.35 19.26
CA TYR A 44 23.56 3.76 17.91
C TYR A 44 24.90 3.96 17.22
N GLU A 45 25.29 3.03 16.37
CA GLU A 45 26.45 3.15 15.49
C GLU A 45 25.98 3.52 14.09
N PHE A 46 26.38 4.68 13.62
CA PHE A 46 26.01 5.23 12.31
C PHE A 46 27.11 4.96 11.29
N THR A 47 26.69 4.60 10.09
CA THR A 47 27.54 4.44 8.91
C THR A 47 27.05 5.41 7.84
N ILE A 48 27.87 6.42 7.53
CA ILE A 48 27.63 7.35 6.43
C ILE A 48 28.43 6.84 5.24
N THR A 49 27.75 6.47 4.17
CA THR A 49 28.36 6.03 2.92
C THR A 49 28.19 7.10 1.87
N THR A 50 29.29 7.55 1.27
CA THR A 50 29.23 8.48 0.13
C THR A 50 29.98 7.90 -1.07
N TYR A 51 29.50 8.25 -2.26
CA TYR A 51 30.09 7.85 -3.53
C TYR A 51 30.59 9.10 -4.26
N THR A 52 31.88 9.12 -4.59
CA THR A 52 32.52 10.29 -5.16
C THR A 52 33.18 9.98 -6.49
N TYR A 53 33.34 10.99 -7.35
CA TYR A 53 34.04 10.85 -8.62
C TYR A 53 35.55 10.70 -8.35
N THR A 54 36.14 9.55 -8.65
CA THR A 54 37.53 9.19 -8.32
C THR A 54 38.58 10.17 -8.91
N PRO A 55 38.43 10.67 -10.17
CA PRO A 55 39.38 11.62 -10.73
C PRO A 55 39.32 13.03 -10.12
N SER A 56 38.32 13.34 -9.28
CA SER A 56 38.22 14.63 -8.62
C SER A 56 39.38 14.84 -7.64
N LEU A 57 39.90 16.07 -7.64
CA LEU A 57 40.93 16.50 -6.68
C LEU A 57 40.34 16.80 -5.29
N ALA A 58 39.04 16.98 -5.19
CA ALA A 58 38.37 17.15 -3.90
C ALA A 58 38.31 15.80 -3.16
N ASP A 59 38.68 15.82 -1.89
CA ASP A 59 38.56 14.68 -0.99
C ASP A 59 37.95 15.16 0.33
N ARG A 60 37.24 14.24 0.98
CA ARG A 60 36.65 14.50 2.31
C ARG A 60 37.20 13.46 3.29
N PRO A 61 38.43 13.67 3.83
CA PRO A 61 38.97 12.76 4.84
C PRO A 61 38.16 12.75 6.13
N GLU A 62 37.38 13.79 6.36
CA GLU A 62 36.44 13.97 7.49
C GLU A 62 35.15 14.69 6.99
N ILE A 63 34.05 14.41 7.65
CA ILE A 63 32.74 15.00 7.40
C ILE A 63 32.05 15.41 8.71
N ASP A 64 31.22 16.42 8.65
CA ASP A 64 30.41 16.86 9.77
C ASP A 64 29.00 16.23 9.69
N ILE A 65 28.56 15.58 10.78
CA ILE A 65 27.26 14.95 10.91
C ILE A 65 26.41 15.75 11.90
N THR A 66 25.21 16.13 11.48
CA THR A 66 24.20 16.76 12.32
C THR A 66 23.27 15.68 12.88
N TRP A 67 23.12 15.61 14.21
CA TRP A 67 22.38 14.52 14.86
C TRP A 67 20.88 14.77 15.04
N GLY A 68 20.39 15.97 14.74
CA GLY A 68 19.00 16.35 14.98
C GLY A 68 18.64 16.60 16.45
N ASP A 69 19.59 16.43 17.36
CA ASP A 69 19.48 16.76 18.79
C ASP A 69 20.15 18.10 19.16
N GLY A 70 20.57 18.87 18.16
CA GLY A 70 21.27 20.13 18.28
C GLY A 70 22.79 19.99 18.36
N THR A 71 23.35 18.79 18.24
CA THR A 71 24.79 18.53 18.24
C THR A 71 25.31 18.18 16.85
N VAL A 72 26.60 18.44 16.60
CA VAL A 72 27.32 18.14 15.39
C VAL A 72 28.61 17.43 15.74
N THR A 73 29.02 16.44 14.98
CA THR A 73 30.29 15.71 15.18
C THR A 73 31.06 15.60 13.87
N THR A 74 32.33 15.97 13.89
CA THR A 74 33.27 15.70 12.78
C THR A 74 33.74 14.24 12.86
N VAL A 75 33.54 13.49 11.75
CA VAL A 75 33.84 12.05 11.66
C VAL A 75 34.91 11.82 10.59
N ALA A 76 36.00 11.14 10.96
CA ALA A 76 37.05 10.78 10.03
C ALA A 76 36.62 9.57 9.16
N ARG A 77 37.05 9.57 7.90
CA ARG A 77 36.80 8.47 6.96
C ARG A 77 37.47 7.19 7.45
N THR A 78 36.65 6.14 7.61
CA THR A 78 37.10 4.81 8.06
C THR A 78 37.65 3.98 6.90
N LEU A 79 37.03 4.11 5.70
CA LEU A 79 37.39 3.28 4.56
C LEU A 79 37.17 4.06 3.25
N LYS A 80 38.10 3.85 2.27
CA LYS A 80 37.93 4.30 0.87
C LYS A 80 38.22 3.15 -0.06
N ILE A 81 37.26 2.85 -0.95
CA ILE A 81 37.38 1.78 -1.96
C ILE A 81 37.13 2.39 -3.33
N ASN A 82 38.05 2.22 -4.26
CA ASN A 82 37.81 2.55 -5.66
C ASN A 82 36.97 1.43 -6.29
N MET A 83 35.88 1.82 -6.90
CA MET A 83 34.92 0.96 -7.59
C MET A 83 35.03 1.17 -9.12
N GLU A 84 34.19 0.53 -9.86
CA GLU A 84 34.02 0.72 -11.30
C GLU A 84 33.44 2.11 -11.64
N ASN A 85 33.42 2.49 -12.92
CA ASN A 85 32.85 3.74 -13.42
C ASN A 85 33.43 5.02 -12.79
N ASP A 86 34.74 4.98 -12.45
CA ASP A 86 35.43 6.13 -11.81
C ASP A 86 34.74 6.59 -10.50
N ILE A 87 34.21 5.67 -9.73
CA ILE A 87 33.54 5.94 -8.46
C ILE A 87 34.40 5.44 -7.29
N SER A 88 34.51 6.23 -6.25
CA SER A 88 35.07 5.84 -4.95
C SER A 88 33.97 5.79 -3.90
N LYS A 89 33.87 4.65 -3.23
CA LYS A 89 33.02 4.49 -2.02
C LYS A 89 33.81 4.96 -0.80
N ASN A 90 33.29 5.91 -0.05
CA ASN A 90 33.85 6.39 1.21
C ASN A 90 32.89 6.03 2.34
N VAL A 91 33.42 5.52 3.42
CA VAL A 91 32.68 5.07 4.59
C VAL A 91 33.19 5.78 5.84
N TYR A 92 32.26 6.33 6.60
CA TYR A 92 32.52 7.01 7.88
C TYR A 92 31.68 6.33 8.94
N VAL A 93 32.29 5.82 10.01
CA VAL A 93 31.59 5.10 11.08
C VAL A 93 31.82 5.82 12.39
N THR A 94 30.74 6.05 13.12
CA THR A 94 30.79 6.69 14.43
C THR A 94 29.61 6.26 15.29
N ARG A 95 29.76 6.41 16.62
CA ARG A 95 28.67 6.17 17.56
C ARG A 95 28.13 7.48 18.09
N HIS A 96 26.82 7.52 18.25
CA HIS A 96 26.14 8.62 18.90
C HIS A 96 25.17 8.10 19.97
N THR A 97 25.07 8.84 21.09
CA THR A 97 24.13 8.55 22.17
C THR A 97 23.16 9.72 22.26
N PHE A 98 21.90 9.47 21.92
CA PHE A 98 20.86 10.50 21.99
C PHE A 98 20.50 10.85 23.44
N PRO A 99 20.10 12.11 23.70
CA PRO A 99 19.82 12.57 25.07
C PRO A 99 18.53 12.01 25.67
N ALA A 100 17.57 11.58 24.83
CA ALA A 100 16.27 11.07 25.24
C ALA A 100 15.63 10.22 24.13
N SER A 101 14.52 9.57 24.45
CA SER A 101 13.61 9.01 23.44
C SER A 101 12.95 10.13 22.63
N GLY A 102 12.71 9.90 21.34
CA GLY A 102 12.15 10.88 20.43
C GLY A 102 12.41 10.52 18.97
N THR A 103 12.01 11.40 18.07
CA THR A 103 12.34 11.30 16.64
C THR A 103 13.47 12.28 16.33
N PHE A 104 14.52 11.78 15.70
CA PHE A 104 15.68 12.58 15.33
C PHE A 104 15.96 12.42 13.84
N TYR A 105 16.45 13.50 13.23
CA TYR A 105 16.84 13.54 11.82
C TYR A 105 18.35 13.70 11.75
N VAL A 106 19.03 12.64 11.38
CA VAL A 106 20.49 12.60 11.23
C VAL A 106 20.83 12.96 9.81
N SER A 107 21.60 14.00 9.58
CA SER A 107 21.89 14.51 8.26
C SER A 107 23.36 14.78 7.99
N PHE A 108 23.71 14.72 6.71
CA PHE A 108 25.00 15.11 6.17
C PHE A 108 24.80 16.01 4.97
N GLU A 109 25.55 17.13 4.95
CA GLU A 109 25.57 18.07 3.84
C GLU A 109 27.01 18.28 3.33
N ASP A 110 27.20 18.19 2.00
CA ASP A 110 28.44 18.57 1.32
C ASP A 110 28.17 19.79 0.42
N PRO A 111 28.98 20.83 0.43
CA PRO A 111 28.68 22.10 -0.22
C PRO A 111 28.34 22.05 -1.71
N ASN A 112 28.78 21.00 -2.43
CA ASN A 112 28.65 20.97 -3.88
C ASN A 112 28.35 19.61 -4.45
N ARG A 113 27.41 19.56 -5.40
CA ARG A 113 27.17 18.42 -6.30
C ARG A 113 28.09 18.50 -7.51
N ASN A 114 28.10 17.45 -8.33
CA ASN A 114 28.78 17.48 -9.64
C ASN A 114 28.19 18.57 -10.54
N ALA A 115 29.05 19.16 -11.38
CA ALA A 115 28.61 20.10 -12.40
C ALA A 115 27.90 19.36 -13.55
N GLY A 116 26.85 19.99 -14.11
CA GLY A 116 26.23 19.51 -15.35
C GLY A 116 25.17 18.42 -15.14
N ILE A 117 24.64 18.26 -13.93
CA ILE A 117 23.47 17.42 -13.69
C ILE A 117 22.27 18.04 -14.40
N VAL A 118 21.66 17.27 -15.30
CA VAL A 118 20.66 17.78 -16.26
C VAL A 118 19.39 18.25 -15.57
N ASN A 119 18.96 17.54 -14.54
CA ASN A 119 17.70 17.79 -13.83
C ASN A 119 17.88 18.59 -12.53
N ILE A 120 19.06 19.16 -12.29
CA ILE A 120 19.31 20.10 -11.19
C ILE A 120 19.91 21.40 -11.77
N PRO A 121 19.17 22.50 -11.79
CA PRO A 121 19.69 23.79 -12.24
C PRO A 121 20.90 24.22 -11.41
N SER A 122 21.96 24.72 -12.09
CA SER A 122 23.22 25.18 -11.46
C SER A 122 23.80 24.17 -10.44
N SER A 123 23.77 22.89 -10.75
CA SER A 123 24.03 21.77 -9.79
C SER A 123 25.35 21.94 -8.99
N VAL A 124 26.35 22.61 -9.54
CA VAL A 124 27.63 22.90 -8.82
C VAL A 124 27.46 23.87 -7.65
N GLU A 125 26.40 24.64 -7.61
CA GLU A 125 26.08 25.62 -6.57
C GLU A 125 25.08 25.03 -5.54
N VAL A 126 24.62 23.81 -5.79
CA VAL A 126 23.63 23.12 -4.96
C VAL A 126 24.35 22.13 -4.04
N PRO A 127 24.18 22.21 -2.71
CA PRO A 127 24.71 21.23 -1.79
C PRO A 127 24.15 19.82 -2.03
N PHE A 128 24.95 18.82 -1.73
CA PHE A 128 24.51 17.45 -1.62
C PHE A 128 24.00 17.22 -0.19
N PHE A 129 22.78 16.76 -0.03
CA PHE A 129 22.17 16.53 1.27
C PHE A 129 21.52 15.15 1.34
N ILE A 130 21.77 14.44 2.42
CA ILE A 130 21.11 13.16 2.76
C ILE A 130 20.69 13.17 4.22
N GLU A 131 19.63 12.46 4.51
CA GLU A 131 19.01 12.42 5.83
C GLU A 131 18.48 11.01 6.15
N THR A 132 18.55 10.66 7.42
CA THR A 132 17.91 9.47 7.97
C THR A 132 17.14 9.86 9.22
N MET A 133 15.87 9.48 9.28
CA MET A 133 15.04 9.60 10.46
C MET A 133 15.19 8.36 11.34
N ILE A 134 15.37 8.56 12.63
CA ILE A 134 15.37 7.51 13.65
C ILE A 134 14.34 7.80 14.72
N VAL A 135 13.49 6.81 15.03
CA VAL A 135 12.52 6.88 16.14
C VAL A 135 13.03 6.04 17.30
N ILE A 136 13.40 6.70 18.39
CA ILE A 136 13.85 6.05 19.62
C ILE A 136 12.66 5.99 20.59
N ASN A 137 12.06 4.80 20.68
CA ASN A 137 10.88 4.57 21.51
C ASN A 137 11.03 3.26 22.30
N PRO A 138 11.08 3.30 23.64
CA PRO A 138 11.23 2.12 24.48
C PRO A 138 10.16 1.04 24.30
N PHE A 139 8.96 1.43 23.82
CA PHE A 139 7.86 0.50 23.60
C PHE A 139 8.00 -0.30 22.28
N VAL A 140 8.80 0.21 21.34
CA VAL A 140 9.07 -0.45 20.06
C VAL A 140 10.33 -1.31 20.12
N GLY A 141 11.20 -1.06 21.10
CA GLY A 141 12.49 -1.71 21.26
C GLY A 141 13.62 -1.04 20.47
N GLY A 142 14.80 -1.68 20.46
CA GLY A 142 15.92 -1.23 19.62
C GLY A 142 15.62 -1.50 18.15
N ASN A 143 16.15 -0.64 17.29
CA ASN A 143 15.97 -0.73 15.84
C ASN A 143 17.28 -0.42 15.13
N SER A 144 17.58 -1.21 14.07
CA SER A 144 18.69 -0.97 13.15
C SER A 144 18.11 -0.63 11.80
N SER A 145 18.57 0.43 11.15
CA SER A 145 18.02 0.84 9.86
C SER A 145 18.22 -0.20 8.76
N PRO A 146 17.43 -0.15 7.66
CA PRO A 146 17.70 -0.95 6.47
C PRO A 146 19.13 -0.82 5.99
N GLN A 147 19.69 -1.93 5.48
CA GLN A 147 21.03 -2.01 4.90
C GLN A 147 20.92 -2.10 3.38
N LEU A 148 21.65 -1.24 2.66
CA LEU A 148 21.61 -1.17 1.21
C LEU A 148 22.78 -1.93 0.60
N MET A 149 22.49 -3.07 -0.03
CA MET A 149 23.52 -3.99 -0.52
C MET A 149 23.98 -3.67 -1.95
N ASN A 150 23.19 -2.95 -2.73
CA ASN A 150 23.49 -2.63 -4.12
C ASN A 150 23.95 -1.17 -4.25
N PRO A 151 25.25 -0.93 -4.61
CA PRO A 151 25.75 0.43 -4.77
C PRO A 151 25.17 1.11 -6.00
N PRO A 152 24.99 2.47 -5.98
CA PRO A 152 24.41 3.24 -7.07
C PRO A 152 25.48 3.61 -8.13
N ILE A 153 26.03 2.60 -8.82
CA ILE A 153 27.16 2.77 -9.75
C ILE A 153 26.84 2.38 -11.20
N ASP A 154 25.62 1.88 -11.45
CA ASP A 154 25.23 1.38 -12.77
C ASP A 154 24.92 2.54 -13.72
N ASN A 155 25.28 2.39 -14.99
CA ASN A 155 25.03 3.33 -16.07
C ASN A 155 23.83 2.85 -16.90
N GLY A 156 23.23 3.78 -17.66
CA GLY A 156 22.16 3.47 -18.59
C GLY A 156 22.43 3.95 -20.01
N CYS A 157 21.56 3.57 -20.93
CA CYS A 157 21.63 3.94 -22.34
C CYS A 157 20.40 4.76 -22.75
N THR A 158 20.62 5.72 -23.64
CA THR A 158 19.51 6.45 -24.27
C THR A 158 18.64 5.51 -25.09
N GLY A 159 17.33 5.56 -24.87
CA GLY A 159 16.35 4.72 -25.59
C GLY A 159 16.26 3.28 -25.09
N VAL A 160 16.91 2.94 -23.97
CA VAL A 160 16.86 1.64 -23.32
C VAL A 160 16.45 1.81 -21.87
N THR A 161 15.52 1.00 -21.40
CA THR A 161 15.03 1.09 -20.03
C THR A 161 16.18 0.88 -19.03
N TYR A 162 16.30 1.81 -18.10
CA TYR A 162 17.26 1.73 -17.00
C TYR A 162 16.58 1.11 -15.77
N TYR A 163 17.29 0.20 -15.16
CA TYR A 163 16.87 -0.48 -13.95
C TYR A 163 17.84 -0.21 -12.81
N HIS A 164 17.31 -0.05 -11.61
CA HIS A 164 18.08 -0.05 -10.37
C HIS A 164 17.22 -0.59 -9.23
N ASN A 165 17.87 -1.19 -8.24
CA ASN A 165 17.24 -1.55 -6.97
C ASN A 165 18.29 -1.36 -5.87
N PRO A 166 18.00 -0.64 -4.78
CA PRO A 166 18.96 -0.44 -3.70
C PRO A 166 19.37 -1.73 -2.99
N GLY A 167 18.60 -2.82 -3.16
CA GLY A 167 18.84 -4.09 -2.48
C GLY A 167 18.77 -3.92 -0.97
N ALA A 168 17.77 -3.21 -0.50
CA ALA A 168 17.60 -2.99 0.93
C ALA A 168 17.04 -4.24 1.60
N TYR A 169 17.59 -4.56 2.78
CA TYR A 169 16.99 -5.52 3.69
C TYR A 169 17.06 -4.96 5.12
N ASP A 170 16.10 -5.34 5.92
CA ASP A 170 16.06 -4.94 7.32
C ASP A 170 16.66 -6.03 8.23
N PRO A 171 17.67 -5.68 9.08
CA PRO A 171 18.29 -6.66 9.97
C PRO A 171 17.38 -7.18 11.09
N ASP A 172 16.36 -6.41 11.46
CA ASP A 172 15.44 -6.72 12.53
C ASP A 172 14.16 -7.40 12.00
N GLY A 173 14.02 -7.51 10.67
CA GLY A 173 12.90 -8.17 9.97
C GLY A 173 11.68 -7.27 9.79
N ASP A 174 11.83 -5.97 9.88
CA ASP A 174 10.76 -5.01 9.66
C ASP A 174 10.41 -4.85 8.18
N SER A 175 9.18 -4.46 7.88
CA SER A 175 8.74 -4.28 6.51
C SER A 175 9.22 -2.96 5.92
N LEU A 176 9.63 -3.00 4.65
CA LEU A 176 10.15 -1.83 3.94
C LEU A 176 9.14 -1.33 2.90
N SER A 177 9.13 -0.01 2.68
CA SER A 177 8.44 0.60 1.56
C SER A 177 9.32 1.65 0.88
N TYR A 178 9.08 1.84 -0.42
CA TYR A 178 9.94 2.67 -1.26
C TYR A 178 9.12 3.73 -2.01
N SER A 179 9.71 4.92 -2.14
CA SER A 179 9.15 5.98 -2.99
C SER A 179 10.25 6.86 -3.58
N LEU A 180 9.97 7.50 -4.71
CA LEU A 180 10.81 8.56 -5.24
C LEU A 180 10.44 9.87 -4.54
N VAL A 181 11.47 10.61 -4.14
CA VAL A 181 11.31 11.96 -3.54
C VAL A 181 12.25 12.94 -4.24
N ASP A 182 11.96 14.21 -4.06
CA ASP A 182 12.83 15.26 -4.61
C ASP A 182 14.22 15.24 -3.94
N CYS A 183 15.26 15.42 -4.76
CA CYS A 183 16.60 15.66 -4.25
C CYS A 183 16.61 16.92 -3.40
N ARG A 184 17.32 16.89 -2.28
CA ARG A 184 17.41 18.01 -1.35
C ARG A 184 18.76 18.71 -1.44
N GLY A 185 18.74 20.01 -1.15
CA GLY A 185 19.91 20.87 -1.19
C GLY A 185 20.22 21.50 0.18
N TYR A 186 20.41 22.80 0.22
CA TYR A 186 20.81 23.57 1.38
C TYR A 186 19.87 23.32 2.58
N GLU A 187 20.45 22.90 3.72
CA GLU A 187 19.73 22.60 4.96
C GLU A 187 18.53 21.64 4.80
N GLY A 188 18.58 20.78 3.76
CA GLY A 188 17.51 19.81 3.47
C GLY A 188 16.29 20.38 2.74
N GLU A 189 16.36 21.61 2.27
CA GLU A 189 15.31 22.23 1.47
C GLU A 189 15.22 21.60 0.07
N VAL A 190 14.03 21.66 -0.52
CA VAL A 190 13.81 21.22 -1.89
C VAL A 190 14.63 22.07 -2.85
N ILE A 191 15.30 21.43 -3.82
CA ILE A 191 16.11 22.13 -4.81
C ILE A 191 15.18 22.85 -5.79
N PRO A 192 15.22 24.20 -5.88
CA PRO A 192 14.38 24.94 -6.80
C PRO A 192 14.58 24.51 -8.27
N GLY A 193 13.50 24.13 -8.95
CA GLY A 193 13.53 23.69 -10.34
C GLY A 193 14.08 22.28 -10.54
N TYR A 194 14.20 21.49 -9.49
CA TYR A 194 14.42 20.04 -9.61
C TYR A 194 13.21 19.38 -10.27
N GLN A 195 13.46 18.45 -11.18
CA GLN A 195 12.44 17.60 -11.78
C GLN A 195 12.99 16.20 -11.92
N LEU A 196 12.09 15.20 -11.88
CA LEU A 196 12.48 13.83 -12.20
C LEU A 196 13.05 13.75 -13.63
N PRO A 197 13.98 12.85 -13.91
CA PRO A 197 14.57 12.71 -15.24
C PRO A 197 13.55 12.44 -16.34
N TYR A 198 13.76 12.99 -17.52
CA TYR A 198 12.89 12.81 -18.68
C TYR A 198 12.86 11.35 -19.15
N ALA A 199 11.68 10.78 -19.28
CA ALA A 199 11.40 9.43 -19.74
C ALA A 199 10.54 9.45 -21.01
N SER A 200 10.41 8.30 -21.71
CA SER A 200 9.45 8.17 -22.81
C SER A 200 8.01 8.10 -22.30
N SER A 201 7.79 7.47 -21.15
CA SER A 201 6.49 7.40 -20.50
C SER A 201 6.57 7.65 -18.98
N TYR A 202 7.43 6.96 -18.22
CA TYR A 202 7.52 7.15 -16.78
C TYR A 202 8.91 6.85 -16.20
N ILE A 203 9.14 7.37 -15.00
CA ILE A 203 10.13 6.89 -14.03
C ILE A 203 9.40 6.61 -12.74
N ALA A 204 9.52 5.39 -12.23
CA ALA A 204 8.81 4.97 -11.03
C ALA A 204 9.62 3.94 -10.24
N ILE A 205 9.32 3.82 -8.95
CA ILE A 205 9.84 2.78 -8.07
C ILE A 205 8.67 1.94 -7.55
N ASP A 206 8.83 0.62 -7.57
CA ASP A 206 7.87 -0.26 -6.92
C ASP A 206 7.94 -0.07 -5.40
N SER A 207 6.79 0.22 -4.79
CA SER A 207 6.70 0.58 -3.38
C SER A 207 7.00 -0.56 -2.41
N ILE A 208 7.03 -1.80 -2.90
CA ILE A 208 7.26 -3.00 -2.09
C ILE A 208 8.65 -3.58 -2.38
N THR A 209 9.02 -3.76 -3.66
CA THR A 209 10.29 -4.39 -4.03
C THR A 209 11.47 -3.43 -4.12
N GLY A 210 11.22 -2.12 -4.25
CA GLY A 210 12.26 -1.13 -4.49
C GLY A 210 12.84 -1.18 -5.92
N ASP A 211 12.17 -1.86 -6.86
CA ASP A 211 12.58 -1.88 -8.27
C ASP A 211 12.30 -0.53 -8.92
N LEU A 212 13.36 0.22 -9.18
CA LEU A 212 13.32 1.46 -9.95
C LEU A 212 13.35 1.14 -11.44
N VAL A 213 12.37 1.64 -12.17
CA VAL A 213 12.27 1.57 -13.62
C VAL A 213 12.21 2.99 -14.19
N TRP A 214 13.20 3.34 -14.99
CA TRP A 214 13.19 4.55 -15.81
C TRP A 214 13.04 4.13 -17.27
N GLU A 215 11.83 4.27 -17.78
CA GLU A 215 11.51 3.77 -19.11
C GLU A 215 12.12 4.65 -20.19
N THR A 216 13.01 4.03 -20.96
CA THR A 216 13.67 4.61 -22.14
C THR A 216 14.08 6.07 -21.97
N PRO A 217 15.16 6.36 -21.20
CA PRO A 217 15.71 7.71 -21.09
C PRO A 217 15.87 8.37 -22.44
N THR A 218 15.32 9.57 -22.61
CA THR A 218 15.27 10.24 -23.92
C THR A 218 16.52 11.05 -24.25
N MET A 219 17.36 11.33 -23.26
CA MET A 219 18.53 12.19 -23.38
C MET A 219 19.73 11.64 -22.63
N ALA A 220 20.91 11.77 -23.24
CA ALA A 220 22.17 11.44 -22.57
C ALA A 220 22.58 12.55 -21.60
N GLY A 221 23.17 12.17 -20.46
CA GLY A 221 23.62 13.10 -19.44
C GLY A 221 23.73 12.47 -18.07
N GLU A 222 23.98 13.28 -17.07
CA GLU A 222 24.00 12.89 -15.66
C GLU A 222 22.72 13.41 -15.00
N PHE A 223 22.02 12.56 -14.30
CA PHE A 223 20.73 12.86 -13.65
C PHE A 223 20.79 12.43 -12.19
N ASN A 224 20.13 13.19 -11.31
CA ASN A 224 19.97 12.80 -9.90
C ASN A 224 18.53 12.41 -9.59
N ILE A 225 18.40 11.41 -8.76
CA ILE A 225 17.14 10.99 -8.12
C ILE A 225 17.39 10.74 -6.64
N ALA A 226 16.32 10.75 -5.86
CA ALA A 226 16.36 10.36 -4.46
C ALA A 226 15.30 9.28 -4.17
N ILE A 227 15.74 8.22 -3.52
CA ILE A 227 14.88 7.11 -3.09
C ILE A 227 14.71 7.23 -1.57
N LEU A 228 13.47 7.37 -1.14
CA LEU A 228 13.08 7.27 0.26
C LEU A 228 12.74 5.82 0.57
N ILE A 229 13.38 5.26 1.58
CA ILE A 229 13.14 3.91 2.11
C ILE A 229 12.59 4.10 3.52
N GLN A 230 11.40 3.59 3.77
CA GLN A 230 10.71 3.69 5.05
C GLN A 230 10.58 2.30 5.68
N GLU A 231 10.75 2.23 6.97
CA GLU A 231 10.76 1.00 7.76
C GLU A 231 9.57 1.00 8.72
N TRP A 232 8.83 -0.11 8.74
CA TRP A 232 7.55 -0.23 9.42
C TRP A 232 7.52 -1.46 10.32
N ARG A 233 7.25 -1.25 11.60
CA ARG A 233 7.03 -2.32 12.59
C ARG A 233 5.59 -2.30 13.05
N ASN A 234 4.84 -3.37 12.78
CA ASN A 234 3.40 -3.48 13.10
C ASN A 234 2.57 -2.28 12.57
N GLY A 235 2.86 -1.83 11.36
CA GLY A 235 2.19 -0.70 10.72
C GLY A 235 2.56 0.69 11.25
N ILE A 236 3.57 0.77 12.14
CA ILE A 236 4.10 2.03 12.67
C ILE A 236 5.42 2.36 11.98
N LEU A 237 5.54 3.57 11.44
CA LEU A 237 6.79 4.06 10.86
C LEU A 237 7.82 4.27 11.98
N ILE A 238 8.96 3.57 11.92
CA ILE A 238 10.01 3.60 12.94
C ILE A 238 11.33 4.16 12.44
N SER A 239 11.55 4.16 11.13
CA SER A 239 12.76 4.70 10.52
C SER A 239 12.47 5.12 9.08
N SER A 240 13.26 6.05 8.56
CA SER A 240 13.34 6.30 7.13
C SER A 240 14.73 6.77 6.75
N MET A 241 15.17 6.41 5.55
CA MET A 241 16.46 6.86 5.01
C MET A 241 16.30 7.31 3.55
N VAL A 242 17.10 8.29 3.16
CA VAL A 242 17.15 8.77 1.78
C VAL A 242 18.47 8.34 1.15
N ARG A 243 18.38 7.66 0.01
CA ARG A 243 19.49 7.47 -0.93
C ARG A 243 19.37 8.50 -2.05
N ASP A 244 20.23 9.51 -2.04
CA ASP A 244 20.40 10.42 -3.20
C ASP A 244 21.47 9.82 -4.12
N MET A 245 21.16 9.68 -5.41
CA MET A 245 22.06 9.03 -6.35
C MET A 245 22.07 9.69 -7.73
N GLN A 246 23.24 9.67 -8.37
CA GLN A 246 23.46 10.15 -9.72
C GLN A 246 23.50 8.98 -10.70
N ILE A 247 22.74 9.09 -11.77
CA ILE A 247 22.67 8.11 -12.87
C ILE A 247 23.30 8.74 -14.12
N THR A 248 24.21 8.02 -14.78
CA THR A 248 24.80 8.42 -16.05
C THR A 248 24.12 7.68 -17.19
N ILE A 249 23.51 8.43 -18.12
CA ILE A 249 22.92 7.91 -19.36
C ILE A 249 23.81 8.28 -20.54
N ALA A 250 24.26 7.29 -21.28
CA ALA A 250 25.14 7.47 -22.46
C ALA A 250 24.47 6.94 -23.74
N PRO A 251 24.85 7.43 -24.92
CA PRO A 251 24.43 6.81 -26.17
C PRO A 251 25.08 5.44 -26.32
N CYS A 252 24.27 4.42 -26.55
CA CYS A 252 24.78 3.07 -26.82
C CYS A 252 23.81 2.23 -27.67
N ASN A 253 24.27 1.09 -28.16
CA ASN A 253 23.50 0.08 -28.89
C ASN A 253 23.53 -1.24 -28.12
N ASN A 254 23.17 -1.23 -26.87
CA ASN A 254 23.16 -2.39 -25.98
C ASN A 254 21.73 -2.61 -25.45
N GLN A 255 21.43 -3.84 -25.00
CA GLN A 255 20.20 -4.19 -24.29
C GLN A 255 20.57 -4.87 -22.97
N PRO A 256 19.86 -4.63 -21.88
CA PRO A 256 20.16 -5.28 -20.61
C PRO A 256 19.88 -6.79 -20.69
N PRO A 257 20.64 -7.61 -19.95
CA PRO A 257 20.39 -9.05 -19.86
C PRO A 257 19.02 -9.33 -19.24
N VAL A 258 18.49 -10.53 -19.47
CA VAL A 258 17.19 -10.96 -18.91
C VAL A 258 17.43 -12.05 -17.88
N ILE A 259 16.79 -11.93 -16.72
CA ILE A 259 16.80 -12.91 -15.63
C ILE A 259 15.44 -13.57 -15.56
N LEU A 260 15.39 -14.90 -15.59
CA LEU A 260 14.20 -15.70 -15.39
C LEU A 260 14.32 -16.49 -14.08
N VAL A 261 13.49 -16.12 -13.13
CA VAL A 261 13.30 -16.78 -11.84
C VAL A 261 11.87 -16.50 -11.37
N HIS A 262 11.25 -17.46 -10.68
CA HIS A 262 9.86 -17.33 -10.22
C HIS A 262 9.80 -17.41 -8.70
N ASP A 263 8.89 -16.63 -8.14
CA ASP A 263 8.55 -16.69 -6.73
C ASP A 263 8.17 -18.11 -6.33
N THR A 264 8.51 -18.50 -5.13
CA THR A 264 8.36 -19.89 -4.68
C THR A 264 7.98 -19.97 -3.21
N CYS A 265 7.41 -21.10 -2.86
CA CYS A 265 7.10 -21.50 -1.50
C CYS A 265 7.87 -22.77 -1.17
N VAL A 266 8.34 -22.90 0.06
CA VAL A 266 9.09 -24.06 0.48
C VAL A 266 8.81 -24.41 1.94
N LEU A 267 8.71 -25.69 2.25
CA LEU A 267 8.57 -26.17 3.62
C LEU A 267 9.84 -25.92 4.42
N ALA A 268 9.69 -25.43 5.63
CA ALA A 268 10.75 -25.33 6.60
C ALA A 268 11.41 -26.72 6.85
N GLY A 269 12.73 -26.74 7.03
CA GLY A 269 13.48 -27.96 7.19
C GLY A 269 13.79 -28.71 5.90
N THR A 270 13.43 -28.16 4.72
CA THR A 270 13.71 -28.77 3.41
C THR A 270 14.77 -28.01 2.63
N GLN A 271 15.29 -28.63 1.57
CA GLN A 271 16.28 -27.99 0.71
C GLN A 271 15.62 -27.37 -0.52
N LEU A 272 15.77 -26.06 -0.67
CA LEU A 272 15.42 -25.35 -1.89
C LEU A 272 16.58 -25.42 -2.88
N HIS A 273 16.28 -25.83 -4.11
CA HIS A 273 17.18 -25.87 -5.25
C HIS A 273 16.50 -25.23 -6.45
N LEU A 274 16.67 -23.92 -6.62
CA LEU A 274 15.93 -23.12 -7.58
C LEU A 274 16.80 -22.74 -8.77
N PRO A 275 16.39 -23.05 -10.02
CA PRO A 275 17.12 -22.62 -11.21
C PRO A 275 16.93 -21.13 -11.47
N VAL A 276 18.02 -20.45 -11.77
CA VAL A 276 18.05 -19.06 -12.22
C VAL A 276 18.65 -19.03 -13.61
N GLN A 277 17.86 -18.59 -14.58
CA GLN A 277 18.28 -18.52 -15.99
C GLN A 277 18.62 -17.09 -16.37
N VAL A 278 19.66 -16.94 -17.15
CA VAL A 278 20.10 -15.64 -17.68
C VAL A 278 20.32 -15.77 -19.17
N PHE A 279 19.90 -14.77 -19.93
CA PHE A 279 20.27 -14.66 -21.32
C PHE A 279 20.46 -13.20 -21.77
N ASP A 280 21.34 -13.01 -22.76
CA ASP A 280 21.63 -11.73 -23.38
C ASP A 280 21.92 -11.98 -24.88
N ASN A 281 21.55 -11.03 -25.73
CA ASN A 281 21.75 -11.15 -27.17
C ASN A 281 22.72 -10.09 -27.76
N THR A 282 23.29 -9.23 -26.91
CA THR A 282 24.12 -8.08 -27.35
C THR A 282 25.55 -8.15 -26.83
N SER A 283 25.79 -8.89 -25.77
CA SER A 283 27.11 -9.02 -25.12
C SER A 283 27.82 -10.36 -25.42
N THR A 284 28.93 -10.64 -24.80
CA THR A 284 29.65 -11.93 -24.90
C THR A 284 29.63 -12.73 -23.62
N HIS A 285 29.46 -12.07 -22.48
CA HIS A 285 29.39 -12.68 -21.16
C HIS A 285 28.40 -11.91 -20.30
N VAL A 286 27.74 -12.60 -19.38
CA VAL A 286 26.88 -12.01 -18.36
C VAL A 286 27.36 -12.43 -16.98
N THR A 287 27.47 -11.47 -16.08
CA THR A 287 27.77 -11.72 -14.66
C THR A 287 26.47 -11.66 -13.88
N LEU A 288 26.14 -12.76 -13.19
CA LEU A 288 24.99 -12.85 -12.31
C LEU A 288 25.45 -12.87 -10.85
N SER A 289 24.90 -12.00 -10.04
CA SER A 289 25.08 -11.93 -8.59
C SER A 289 23.74 -11.93 -7.87
N ALA A 290 23.74 -12.27 -6.60
CA ALA A 290 22.56 -12.18 -5.75
C ALA A 290 22.88 -11.45 -4.44
N THR A 291 21.92 -10.69 -3.95
CA THR A 291 21.93 -10.05 -2.64
C THR A 291 20.57 -10.25 -1.98
N GLY A 292 20.50 -10.16 -0.69
CA GLY A 292 19.24 -10.30 0.07
C GLY A 292 19.46 -11.01 1.38
N GLU A 293 18.54 -10.81 2.29
CA GLU A 293 18.61 -11.31 3.66
C GLU A 293 18.96 -12.80 3.76
N PRO A 294 18.39 -13.73 2.96
CA PRO A 294 18.68 -15.15 3.08
C PRO A 294 20.17 -15.51 2.98
N LEU A 295 20.96 -14.72 2.26
CA LEU A 295 22.40 -14.95 2.08
C LEU A 295 23.22 -14.57 3.31
N TYR A 296 22.67 -13.81 4.24
CA TYR A 296 23.37 -13.24 5.40
C TYR A 296 22.81 -13.72 6.74
N LEU A 297 21.82 -14.61 6.73
CA LEU A 297 21.26 -15.17 7.96
C LEU A 297 22.34 -15.86 8.78
N SER A 298 22.28 -15.67 10.08
CA SER A 298 23.20 -16.32 11.03
C SER A 298 22.92 -17.83 11.19
N ASP A 299 21.68 -18.24 10.91
CA ASP A 299 21.20 -19.60 11.01
C ASP A 299 20.79 -20.11 9.62
N GLY A 300 21.53 -21.08 9.08
CA GLY A 300 21.27 -21.69 7.80
C GLY A 300 21.20 -20.72 6.60
N PRO A 301 22.25 -19.92 6.33
CA PRO A 301 22.23 -18.99 5.22
C PRO A 301 22.07 -19.68 3.88
N ALA A 302 21.35 -19.01 2.96
CA ALA A 302 21.29 -19.42 1.57
C ALA A 302 22.66 -19.27 0.88
N GLN A 303 22.84 -19.98 -0.21
CA GLN A 303 24.08 -19.99 -0.98
C GLN A 303 23.82 -19.64 -2.44
N PHE A 304 24.53 -18.65 -2.91
CA PHE A 304 24.62 -18.28 -4.30
C PHE A 304 26.03 -17.74 -4.59
N MET A 305 26.68 -18.30 -5.59
CA MET A 305 27.98 -17.82 -6.00
C MET A 305 27.83 -16.89 -7.20
N GLN A 306 28.44 -15.71 -7.13
CA GLN A 306 28.55 -14.86 -8.31
C GLN A 306 29.20 -15.65 -9.43
N ILE A 307 28.57 -15.65 -10.59
CA ILE A 307 29.05 -16.38 -11.77
C ILE A 307 29.14 -15.42 -12.96
N THR A 308 30.20 -15.58 -13.75
CA THR A 308 30.36 -14.94 -15.07
C THR A 308 30.54 -16.05 -16.08
N ASP A 309 29.61 -16.13 -17.03
CA ASP A 309 29.61 -17.17 -18.05
C ASP A 309 29.15 -16.62 -19.39
N SER A 310 28.86 -17.48 -20.36
CA SER A 310 28.29 -17.17 -21.67
C SER A 310 27.04 -16.27 -21.57
N VAL A 311 26.52 -15.89 -22.73
CA VAL A 311 25.33 -15.05 -22.84
C VAL A 311 24.02 -15.78 -22.49
N GLU A 312 24.05 -17.10 -22.37
CA GLU A 312 22.91 -17.92 -21.99
C GLU A 312 23.38 -19.07 -21.10
N TYR A 313 22.89 -19.11 -19.86
CA TYR A 313 23.20 -20.18 -18.91
C TYR A 313 22.15 -20.27 -17.79
N THR A 314 22.16 -21.42 -17.10
CA THR A 314 21.35 -21.66 -15.90
C THR A 314 22.29 -21.94 -14.74
N THR A 315 22.06 -21.25 -13.62
CA THR A 315 22.69 -21.52 -12.33
C THR A 315 21.63 -21.80 -11.28
N PHE A 316 22.05 -22.08 -10.04
CA PHE A 316 21.11 -22.49 -9.01
C PHE A 316 21.30 -21.69 -7.72
N PHE A 317 20.19 -21.26 -7.16
CA PHE A 317 20.09 -20.75 -5.81
C PHE A 317 19.79 -21.92 -4.87
N HIS A 318 20.56 -22.05 -3.80
CA HIS A 318 20.45 -23.13 -2.82
C HIS A 318 20.15 -22.58 -1.45
N TRP A 319 19.17 -23.16 -0.77
CA TRP A 319 18.88 -22.81 0.61
C TRP A 319 18.40 -24.02 1.40
N ASN A 320 19.08 -24.34 2.48
CA ASN A 320 18.63 -25.31 3.47
C ASN A 320 17.77 -24.55 4.49
N THR A 321 16.47 -24.55 4.29
CA THR A 321 15.53 -23.82 5.15
C THR A 321 15.43 -24.47 6.52
N GLN A 322 15.12 -23.69 7.53
CA GLN A 322 14.96 -24.12 8.91
C GLN A 322 13.66 -23.59 9.50
N CYS A 323 13.25 -24.13 10.63
CA CYS A 323 12.06 -23.68 11.36
C CYS A 323 12.14 -22.20 11.80
N SER A 324 13.35 -21.74 12.12
CA SER A 324 13.60 -20.33 12.45
C SER A 324 13.30 -19.36 11.30
N HIS A 325 13.17 -19.89 10.09
CA HIS A 325 12.86 -19.07 8.89
C HIS A 325 11.34 -18.94 8.62
N VAL A 326 10.47 -19.61 9.38
CA VAL A 326 9.02 -19.48 9.23
C VAL A 326 8.59 -18.09 9.69
N ARG A 327 7.96 -17.34 8.78
CA ARG A 327 7.42 -16.00 9.04
C ARG A 327 6.36 -15.62 8.01
N THR A 328 5.53 -14.61 8.36
CA THR A 328 4.47 -14.08 7.47
C THR A 328 5.03 -13.38 6.24
N ALA A 329 6.10 -12.60 6.42
CA ALA A 329 6.74 -11.87 5.33
C ALA A 329 7.63 -12.80 4.50
N PRO A 330 7.54 -12.80 3.15
CA PRO A 330 8.45 -13.56 2.32
C PRO A 330 9.88 -13.04 2.44
N TYR A 331 10.85 -13.92 2.24
CA TYR A 331 12.24 -13.53 2.04
C TYR A 331 12.47 -13.05 0.62
N GLU A 332 13.23 -11.99 0.47
CA GLU A 332 13.55 -11.42 -0.83
C GLU A 332 15.02 -11.64 -1.18
N VAL A 333 15.26 -12.09 -2.42
CA VAL A 333 16.59 -12.23 -3.01
C VAL A 333 16.61 -11.44 -4.30
N LEU A 334 17.42 -10.41 -4.34
CA LEU A 334 17.64 -9.59 -5.52
C LEU A 334 18.76 -10.18 -6.37
N PHE A 335 18.42 -10.67 -7.54
CA PHE A 335 19.38 -11.03 -8.58
C PHE A 335 19.71 -9.82 -9.43
N LYS A 336 21.01 -9.61 -9.68
CA LYS A 336 21.54 -8.60 -10.58
C LYS A 336 22.33 -9.29 -11.68
N ALA A 337 21.90 -9.15 -12.93
CA ALA A 337 22.69 -9.54 -14.08
C ALA A 337 23.33 -8.30 -14.69
N ARG A 338 24.62 -8.39 -15.02
CA ARG A 338 25.39 -7.37 -15.70
C ARG A 338 26.01 -7.98 -16.95
N ASP A 339 25.84 -7.33 -18.07
CA ASP A 339 26.48 -7.67 -19.31
C ASP A 339 27.90 -7.07 -19.41
N ASN A 340 28.62 -7.41 -20.49
CA ASN A 340 29.88 -6.79 -20.87
C ASN A 340 29.75 -6.04 -22.20
N GLY A 341 28.68 -5.27 -22.34
CA GLY A 341 28.36 -4.53 -23.55
C GLY A 341 29.50 -3.62 -24.02
N PRO A 342 29.67 -3.46 -25.33
CA PRO A 342 30.89 -2.86 -25.91
C PRO A 342 31.07 -1.36 -25.64
N GLN A 343 30.07 -0.64 -25.19
CA GLN A 343 30.12 0.80 -24.93
C GLN A 343 29.75 1.13 -23.50
N VAL A 344 28.64 0.55 -23.04
CA VAL A 344 28.11 0.70 -21.68
C VAL A 344 27.64 -0.67 -21.23
N GLU A 345 28.11 -1.09 -20.08
CA GLU A 345 27.60 -2.30 -19.42
C GLU A 345 26.24 -1.97 -18.84
N LEU A 346 25.24 -2.80 -19.17
CA LEU A 346 23.88 -2.66 -18.68
C LEU A 346 23.56 -3.71 -17.65
N VAL A 347 22.64 -3.37 -16.77
CA VAL A 347 22.18 -4.26 -15.72
C VAL A 347 20.68 -4.49 -15.81
N SER A 348 20.24 -5.65 -15.35
CA SER A 348 18.87 -5.92 -15.00
C SER A 348 18.78 -6.49 -13.60
N PHE A 349 17.61 -6.35 -13.00
CA PHE A 349 17.31 -6.84 -11.67
C PHE A 349 16.07 -7.72 -11.71
N ARG A 350 16.04 -8.70 -10.83
CA ARG A 350 14.86 -9.52 -10.58
C ARG A 350 14.81 -9.91 -9.12
N THR A 351 13.79 -9.44 -8.42
CA THR A 351 13.51 -9.85 -7.05
C THR A 351 12.78 -11.19 -7.06
N LEU A 352 13.30 -12.16 -6.34
CA LEU A 352 12.71 -13.46 -6.05
C LEU A 352 12.14 -13.40 -4.64
N ARG A 353 10.85 -13.75 -4.48
CA ARG A 353 10.20 -13.92 -3.19
C ARG A 353 10.11 -15.39 -2.83
N ILE A 354 10.53 -15.71 -1.61
CA ILE A 354 10.55 -17.07 -1.07
C ILE A 354 9.74 -17.07 0.23
N THR A 355 8.58 -17.72 0.21
CA THR A 355 7.78 -17.92 1.41
C THR A 355 8.19 -19.22 2.08
N ILE A 356 8.56 -19.18 3.35
CA ILE A 356 8.89 -20.35 4.15
C ILE A 356 7.68 -20.69 5.01
N VAL A 357 7.09 -21.85 4.77
CA VAL A 357 5.91 -22.33 5.49
C VAL A 357 6.24 -23.49 6.39
N ALA A 358 5.58 -23.55 7.54
CA ALA A 358 5.74 -24.68 8.45
C ALA A 358 4.94 -25.89 7.94
N PRO A 359 5.42 -27.13 8.17
CA PRO A 359 4.66 -28.33 7.90
C PRO A 359 3.35 -28.37 8.68
N LYS A 360 2.43 -29.20 8.25
CA LYS A 360 1.16 -29.42 8.96
C LYS A 360 1.39 -30.21 10.27
N PRO A 361 0.64 -29.93 11.33
CA PRO A 361 0.56 -30.83 12.50
C PRO A 361 0.09 -32.22 12.09
N GLU A 362 0.72 -33.27 12.60
CA GLU A 362 0.44 -34.67 12.22
C GLU A 362 -0.26 -35.45 13.32
N ASN A 363 -0.88 -36.59 12.95
CA ASN A 363 -1.49 -37.56 13.85
C ASN A 363 -2.60 -36.99 14.73
N LEU A 364 -3.40 -36.06 14.18
CA LEU A 364 -4.59 -35.59 14.88
C LEU A 364 -5.59 -36.73 15.09
N VAL A 365 -6.02 -36.90 16.32
CA VAL A 365 -7.03 -37.89 16.74
C VAL A 365 -8.12 -37.18 17.55
N ALA A 366 -9.37 -37.54 17.31
CA ALA A 366 -10.54 -37.06 18.03
C ALA A 366 -11.25 -38.23 18.68
N ILE A 367 -11.38 -38.25 20.03
CA ILE A 367 -12.02 -39.31 20.82
C ILE A 367 -13.19 -38.71 21.60
N PRO A 368 -14.42 -39.19 21.38
CA PRO A 368 -15.58 -38.70 22.12
C PRO A 368 -15.64 -39.35 23.51
N GLU A 369 -16.04 -38.56 24.50
CA GLU A 369 -16.36 -39.04 25.84
C GLU A 369 -17.60 -38.29 26.36
N GLY A 370 -18.78 -38.92 26.25
CA GLY A 370 -20.06 -38.24 26.50
C GLY A 370 -20.25 -37.06 25.58
N ASN A 371 -20.46 -35.85 26.12
CA ASN A 371 -20.67 -34.59 25.40
C ASN A 371 -19.38 -33.78 25.18
N VAL A 372 -18.21 -34.39 25.29
CA VAL A 372 -16.94 -33.76 25.05
C VAL A 372 -16.13 -34.55 24.03
N VAL A 373 -15.23 -33.89 23.33
CA VAL A 373 -14.29 -34.54 22.42
C VAL A 373 -12.86 -34.18 22.83
N HIS A 374 -12.09 -35.24 23.10
CA HIS A 374 -10.66 -35.10 23.39
C HIS A 374 -9.84 -35.18 22.13
N LEU A 375 -9.09 -34.12 21.86
CA LEU A 375 -8.18 -34.05 20.74
C LEU A 375 -6.74 -34.25 21.19
N SER A 376 -5.98 -34.95 20.37
CA SER A 376 -4.54 -35.09 20.56
C SER A 376 -3.83 -35.15 19.21
N TRP A 377 -2.62 -34.59 19.14
CA TRP A 377 -1.80 -34.58 17.93
C TRP A 377 -0.31 -34.65 18.28
N SER A 378 0.54 -34.85 17.29
CA SER A 378 1.99 -34.76 17.47
C SER A 378 2.44 -33.30 17.47
N PRO A 379 3.43 -32.93 18.31
CA PRO A 379 4.02 -31.61 18.23
C PRO A 379 4.51 -31.30 16.80
N ASP A 380 4.34 -30.07 16.37
CA ASP A 380 4.86 -29.62 15.08
C ASP A 380 6.38 -29.89 15.01
N SER A 381 6.88 -30.21 13.81
CA SER A 381 8.29 -30.43 13.58
C SER A 381 9.13 -29.17 13.81
N CYS A 382 8.51 -27.99 13.85
CA CYS A 382 9.10 -26.70 14.13
C CYS A 382 8.87 -26.28 15.60
N PRO A 383 9.88 -26.45 16.49
CA PRO A 383 9.72 -26.24 17.92
C PRO A 383 9.64 -24.77 18.34
N ASN A 384 9.75 -23.84 17.40
CA ASN A 384 9.53 -22.41 17.60
C ASN A 384 8.06 -21.99 17.45
N ALA A 385 7.13 -22.93 17.23
CA ALA A 385 5.70 -22.66 17.31
C ALA A 385 5.30 -22.20 18.73
N VAL A 386 4.36 -21.28 18.82
CA VAL A 386 3.91 -20.68 20.10
C VAL A 386 2.58 -21.23 20.58
N GLY A 387 1.97 -22.13 19.80
CA GLY A 387 0.70 -22.79 20.12
C GLY A 387 0.01 -23.29 18.88
N TYR A 388 -1.24 -23.74 19.06
CA TYR A 388 -2.06 -24.27 17.97
C TYR A 388 -3.45 -23.67 18.01
N ASP A 389 -3.99 -23.31 16.86
CA ASP A 389 -5.41 -23.01 16.66
C ASP A 389 -6.16 -24.30 16.30
N ILE A 390 -7.28 -24.49 16.97
CA ILE A 390 -8.15 -25.67 16.80
C ILE A 390 -9.43 -25.23 16.13
N TYR A 391 -9.79 -25.97 15.08
CA TYR A 391 -10.97 -25.71 14.28
C TYR A 391 -11.88 -26.92 14.25
N ARG A 392 -13.19 -26.69 14.29
CA ARG A 392 -14.24 -27.70 14.24
C ARG A 392 -15.22 -27.40 13.14
N ARG A 393 -15.73 -28.46 12.56
CA ARG A 393 -16.86 -28.44 11.62
C ARG A 393 -17.82 -29.58 11.94
N SER A 394 -19.10 -29.41 11.66
CA SER A 394 -20.04 -30.51 11.59
C SER A 394 -19.97 -31.21 10.25
N GLY A 395 -19.78 -32.53 10.24
CA GLY A 395 -19.54 -33.35 9.04
C GLY A 395 -18.15 -33.16 8.39
N SER A 396 -17.79 -34.08 7.53
CA SER A 396 -16.48 -34.10 6.88
C SER A 396 -16.37 -33.10 5.70
N ASN A 397 -15.19 -32.47 5.57
CA ASN A 397 -14.78 -31.73 4.38
C ASN A 397 -13.29 -31.98 4.10
N PRO A 398 -12.93 -33.03 3.34
CA PRO A 398 -11.56 -33.47 3.12
C PRO A 398 -10.89 -32.64 2.02
N PHE A 399 -10.80 -31.33 2.21
CA PHE A 399 -10.05 -30.46 1.28
C PHE A 399 -8.54 -30.58 1.51
N GLU A 400 -7.78 -30.29 0.47
CA GLU A 400 -6.33 -30.07 0.54
C GLU A 400 -6.07 -28.58 0.30
N PRO A 401 -5.22 -27.92 1.13
CA PRO A 401 -4.89 -26.51 0.93
C PRO A 401 -4.16 -26.29 -0.40
N ASP A 402 -4.36 -25.14 -1.01
CA ASP A 402 -3.64 -24.75 -2.21
C ASP A 402 -2.13 -24.55 -1.91
N TYR A 403 -1.34 -24.50 -2.97
CA TYR A 403 0.10 -24.26 -2.85
C TYR A 403 0.37 -22.93 -2.14
N CYS A 404 1.14 -22.98 -1.04
CA CYS A 404 1.46 -21.83 -0.20
C CYS A 404 0.29 -21.26 0.64
N GLU A 405 -0.84 -21.93 0.70
CA GLU A 405 -1.98 -21.54 1.51
C GLU A 405 -1.83 -22.09 2.94
N THR A 406 -1.46 -21.22 3.88
CA THR A 406 -1.28 -21.56 5.30
C THR A 406 -2.53 -21.21 6.10
N GLY A 407 -2.65 -21.78 7.30
CA GLY A 407 -3.80 -21.57 8.15
C GLY A 407 -5.04 -22.34 7.69
N MET A 408 -6.21 -21.91 8.19
CA MET A 408 -7.50 -22.47 7.80
C MET A 408 -8.07 -21.72 6.60
N PRO A 409 -8.18 -22.34 5.40
CA PRO A 409 -8.71 -21.68 4.22
C PRO A 409 -10.15 -21.20 4.40
N TYR A 410 -10.43 -20.01 3.84
CA TYR A 410 -11.77 -19.43 3.92
C TYR A 410 -12.80 -20.31 3.16
N GLY A 411 -14.02 -20.35 3.66
CA GLY A 411 -15.14 -21.06 2.99
C GLY A 411 -15.18 -22.56 3.22
N THR A 412 -14.25 -23.15 3.97
CA THR A 412 -14.23 -24.57 4.31
C THR A 412 -15.31 -25.02 5.30
N GLY A 413 -15.95 -24.06 5.97
CA GLY A 413 -16.96 -24.28 6.99
C GLY A 413 -16.40 -24.65 8.36
N TYR A 414 -15.08 -24.73 8.51
CA TYR A 414 -14.44 -24.88 9.81
C TYR A 414 -14.50 -23.59 10.61
N GLN A 415 -14.83 -23.71 11.90
CA GLN A 415 -14.92 -22.60 12.85
C GLN A 415 -13.88 -22.80 13.95
N TRP A 416 -13.21 -21.72 14.31
CA TRP A 416 -12.27 -21.70 15.41
C TRP A 416 -12.98 -22.00 16.75
N ILE A 417 -12.40 -22.90 17.56
CA ILE A 417 -12.96 -23.29 18.85
C ILE A 417 -12.00 -23.11 20.03
N GLY A 418 -10.73 -22.81 19.76
CA GLY A 418 -9.78 -22.60 20.83
C GLY A 418 -8.35 -22.58 20.37
N ARG A 419 -7.46 -22.29 21.31
CA ARG A 419 -6.02 -22.17 21.09
C ARG A 419 -5.25 -22.77 22.26
N THR A 420 -4.16 -23.48 21.97
CA THR A 420 -3.17 -23.89 22.97
C THR A 420 -2.07 -22.84 23.11
N SER A 421 -1.24 -22.93 24.14
CA SER A 421 -0.34 -21.85 24.54
C SER A 421 1.15 -22.15 24.36
N SER A 422 1.51 -23.33 23.88
CA SER A 422 2.90 -23.71 23.62
C SER A 422 3.02 -24.78 22.55
N TRP A 423 4.23 -24.94 22.00
CA TRP A 423 4.56 -25.96 20.99
C TRP A 423 4.31 -27.41 21.45
N ASP A 424 4.51 -27.71 22.72
CA ASP A 424 4.34 -29.05 23.30
C ASP A 424 2.94 -29.28 23.90
N ASP A 425 2.07 -28.27 23.85
CA ASP A 425 0.68 -28.37 24.31
C ASP A 425 -0.19 -28.93 23.18
N THR A 426 -0.21 -30.25 23.06
CA THR A 426 -0.80 -31.01 21.97
C THR A 426 -2.09 -31.73 22.36
N LEU A 427 -2.74 -31.28 23.42
CA LEU A 427 -4.00 -31.80 23.92
C LEU A 427 -5.04 -30.65 23.96
N PHE A 428 -6.25 -30.95 23.54
CA PHE A 428 -7.36 -30.04 23.66
C PHE A 428 -8.66 -30.78 23.94
N THR A 429 -9.51 -30.23 24.80
CA THR A 429 -10.82 -30.78 25.04
C THR A 429 -11.87 -29.80 24.53
N ASP A 430 -12.61 -30.22 23.55
CA ASP A 430 -13.80 -29.53 23.08
C ASP A 430 -14.98 -29.93 23.99
N ASP A 431 -15.41 -29.05 24.86
CA ASP A 431 -16.52 -29.19 25.78
C ASP A 431 -17.77 -28.44 25.32
N GLY A 432 -17.77 -27.92 24.10
CA GLY A 432 -18.90 -27.15 23.56
C GLY A 432 -19.02 -25.73 24.08
N SER A 433 -18.07 -25.24 24.89
CA SER A 433 -18.13 -23.90 25.50
C SER A 433 -18.01 -22.75 24.48
N HIS A 434 -17.25 -22.93 23.41
CA HIS A 434 -17.14 -21.96 22.32
C HIS A 434 -18.26 -22.08 21.28
N LEU A 435 -18.52 -23.29 20.86
CA LEU A 435 -19.59 -23.66 19.94
C LEU A 435 -20.28 -24.89 20.56
N PRO A 436 -21.63 -24.95 20.66
CA PRO A 436 -22.30 -26.09 21.23
C PRO A 436 -21.91 -27.40 20.53
N LEU A 437 -21.77 -28.47 21.33
CA LEU A 437 -21.69 -29.83 20.83
C LEU A 437 -23.07 -30.43 20.96
N TYR A 438 -23.54 -31.10 19.93
CA TYR A 438 -24.86 -31.74 19.89
C TYR A 438 -24.71 -33.25 19.76
N HIS A 439 -25.59 -33.97 20.40
CA HIS A 439 -25.69 -35.43 20.27
C HIS A 439 -26.06 -35.82 18.83
N ALA A 440 -25.79 -37.08 18.49
CA ALA A 440 -26.08 -37.66 17.17
C ALA A 440 -25.43 -36.89 15.97
N ASN A 441 -24.28 -36.29 16.19
CA ASN A 441 -23.58 -35.53 15.17
C ASN A 441 -22.15 -36.00 14.99
N ASP A 442 -21.68 -35.93 13.73
CA ASP A 442 -20.28 -36.06 13.37
C ASP A 442 -19.60 -34.70 13.50
N TYR A 443 -18.47 -34.69 14.18
CA TYR A 443 -17.61 -33.54 14.30
C TYR A 443 -16.24 -33.87 13.74
N CYS A 444 -15.76 -32.98 12.88
CA CYS A 444 -14.43 -33.06 12.28
C CYS A 444 -13.58 -31.90 12.73
N TYR A 445 -12.32 -32.19 12.99
CA TYR A 445 -11.37 -31.26 13.57
C TYR A 445 -10.15 -31.12 12.68
N ARG A 446 -9.57 -29.93 12.70
CA ARG A 446 -8.26 -29.62 12.10
C ARG A 446 -7.50 -28.67 13.02
N VAL A 447 -6.18 -28.72 12.94
CA VAL A 447 -5.26 -27.97 13.79
C VAL A 447 -4.25 -27.24 12.93
N VAL A 448 -3.89 -26.02 13.32
CA VAL A 448 -2.90 -25.16 12.68
C VAL A 448 -1.89 -24.71 13.72
N ALA A 449 -0.59 -24.87 13.47
CA ALA A 449 0.45 -24.35 14.35
C ALA A 449 0.69 -22.86 14.09
N LEU A 450 0.94 -22.10 15.15
CA LEU A 450 1.13 -20.66 15.16
C LEU A 450 2.57 -20.29 15.50
N PHE A 451 3.08 -19.25 14.90
CA PHE A 451 4.46 -18.75 15.09
C PHE A 451 4.46 -17.32 15.66
N PRO A 452 5.60 -16.82 16.21
CA PRO A 452 5.65 -15.59 16.99
C PRO A 452 5.21 -14.33 16.24
N ASP A 453 5.39 -14.27 14.92
CA ASP A 453 5.01 -13.13 14.07
C ASP A 453 3.59 -13.24 13.49
N GLY A 454 2.84 -14.31 13.88
CA GLY A 454 1.51 -14.60 13.37
C GLY A 454 1.51 -15.48 12.12
N ALA A 455 2.66 -16.00 11.69
CA ALA A 455 2.70 -17.02 10.64
C ALA A 455 2.01 -18.30 11.10
N GLU A 456 1.44 -19.03 10.15
CA GLU A 456 0.67 -20.25 10.36
C GLU A 456 1.27 -21.41 9.55
N SER A 457 1.17 -22.62 10.08
CA SER A 457 1.51 -23.84 9.35
C SER A 457 0.47 -24.16 8.27
N TYR A 458 0.75 -25.13 7.41
CA TYR A 458 -0.32 -25.83 6.72
C TYR A 458 -1.27 -26.45 7.76
N VAL A 459 -2.57 -26.52 7.39
CA VAL A 459 -3.59 -27.14 8.23
C VAL A 459 -3.40 -28.67 8.30
N SER A 460 -3.65 -29.29 9.46
CA SER A 460 -3.58 -30.73 9.67
C SER A 460 -4.53 -31.50 8.76
N ASP A 461 -4.32 -32.80 8.66
CA ASP A 461 -5.37 -33.69 8.14
C ASP A 461 -6.60 -33.66 9.04
N GLU A 462 -7.74 -34.01 8.46
CA GLU A 462 -9.03 -34.03 9.15
C GLU A 462 -9.11 -35.26 10.09
N ALA A 463 -9.57 -35.03 11.33
CA ALA A 463 -9.93 -36.13 12.25
C ALA A 463 -11.39 -35.97 12.66
N CYS A 464 -12.20 -37.01 12.41
CA CYS A 464 -13.62 -36.99 12.66
C CYS A 464 -14.01 -37.97 13.77
N THR A 465 -15.04 -37.62 14.52
CA THR A 465 -15.64 -38.49 15.56
C THR A 465 -17.15 -38.27 15.61
N HIS A 466 -17.85 -39.22 16.17
CA HIS A 466 -19.31 -39.20 16.34
C HIS A 466 -19.67 -39.15 17.82
N ILE A 467 -20.61 -38.29 18.19
CA ILE A 467 -21.18 -38.19 19.55
C ILE A 467 -22.52 -38.93 19.54
N PHE A 468 -22.59 -40.03 20.29
CA PHE A 468 -23.82 -40.88 20.42
C PHE A 468 -24.86 -40.25 21.32
N ASN A 469 -26.13 -40.68 21.19
CA ASN A 469 -27.23 -40.05 21.91
C ASN A 469 -28.42 -40.98 22.26
N ASP A 470 -28.93 -40.82 23.45
CA ASP A 470 -30.17 -41.39 23.99
C ASP A 470 -31.31 -40.35 24.22
N ALA A 471 -31.09 -39.10 23.79
CA ALA A 471 -32.06 -38.02 23.84
C ALA A 471 -33.00 -38.01 22.62
N PRO A 472 -34.21 -37.41 22.70
CA PRO A 472 -35.04 -37.19 21.52
C PRO A 472 -34.37 -36.21 20.54
N LEU A 473 -34.57 -36.39 19.24
CA LEU A 473 -33.97 -35.56 18.22
C LEU A 473 -35.00 -34.62 17.62
N ILE A 474 -34.75 -33.32 17.72
CA ILE A 474 -35.51 -32.31 16.96
C ILE A 474 -35.03 -32.38 15.51
N ILE A 475 -35.97 -32.51 14.56
CA ILE A 475 -35.67 -32.63 13.12
C ILE A 475 -36.16 -31.43 12.31
N ASN A 476 -36.97 -30.55 12.90
CA ASN A 476 -37.38 -29.28 12.27
C ASN A 476 -37.60 -28.20 13.31
N ALA A 477 -37.14 -26.99 12.93
CA ALA A 477 -37.53 -25.70 13.51
C ALA A 477 -37.70 -24.70 12.32
N ASP A 478 -38.76 -24.91 11.54
CA ASP A 478 -38.97 -24.35 10.20
C ASP A 478 -39.91 -23.15 10.27
N VAL A 479 -39.52 -22.01 9.73
CA VAL A 479 -40.42 -20.83 9.64
C VAL A 479 -41.48 -21.07 8.57
N VAL A 480 -42.73 -21.17 8.95
CA VAL A 480 -43.87 -21.35 8.04
C VAL A 480 -44.41 -20.02 7.53
N THR A 481 -44.57 -19.06 8.43
CA THR A 481 -44.98 -17.68 8.05
C THR A 481 -44.12 -16.64 8.77
N THR A 482 -43.77 -15.60 8.04
CA THR A 482 -43.00 -14.46 8.57
C THR A 482 -43.95 -13.30 8.87
N ASP A 483 -44.03 -12.96 10.14
CA ASP A 483 -44.85 -11.83 10.61
C ASP A 483 -44.28 -11.29 11.92
N ASP A 484 -44.61 -10.07 12.29
CA ASP A 484 -44.15 -9.41 13.51
C ASP A 484 -45.02 -9.71 14.74
N GLN A 485 -46.20 -10.34 14.56
CA GLN A 485 -47.14 -10.69 15.62
C GLN A 485 -47.82 -12.06 15.44
N HIS A 486 -47.97 -12.52 14.21
CA HIS A 486 -48.70 -13.73 13.85
C HIS A 486 -47.85 -14.73 13.04
N GLY A 487 -46.52 -14.65 13.19
CA GLY A 487 -45.64 -15.64 12.60
C GLY A 487 -45.84 -17.01 13.17
N THR A 488 -45.52 -18.04 12.39
CA THR A 488 -45.71 -19.44 12.74
C THR A 488 -44.44 -20.21 12.47
N LEU A 489 -44.06 -21.07 13.43
CA LEU A 489 -42.97 -22.04 13.34
C LEU A 489 -43.51 -23.48 13.42
N ASN A 490 -42.93 -24.38 12.63
CA ASN A 490 -43.19 -25.82 12.72
C ASN A 490 -42.02 -26.53 13.41
N VAL A 491 -42.31 -27.14 14.55
CA VAL A 491 -41.30 -27.89 15.31
C VAL A 491 -41.65 -29.38 15.25
N ARG A 492 -40.67 -30.18 14.80
CA ARG A 492 -40.84 -31.63 14.68
C ARG A 492 -39.69 -32.35 15.39
N TRP A 493 -39.99 -33.46 16.03
CA TRP A 493 -38.99 -34.30 16.71
C TRP A 493 -39.37 -35.79 16.63
N ILE A 494 -38.36 -36.64 16.83
CA ILE A 494 -38.46 -38.10 16.89
C ILE A 494 -37.99 -38.65 18.23
N ALA A 495 -38.35 -39.87 18.50
CA ALA A 495 -37.88 -40.61 19.70
C ALA A 495 -36.33 -40.73 19.69
N PRO A 496 -35.70 -40.89 20.88
CA PRO A 496 -34.28 -41.25 20.98
C PRO A 496 -33.96 -42.47 20.11
N PRO A 497 -32.89 -42.37 19.27
CA PRO A 497 -32.50 -43.53 18.42
C PRO A 497 -31.97 -44.72 19.20
N GLU A 498 -31.41 -44.48 20.37
CA GLU A 498 -30.71 -45.48 21.17
C GLU A 498 -31.32 -45.58 22.62
N LEU A 499 -32.64 -45.54 22.67
CA LEU A 499 -33.36 -45.57 23.97
C LEU A 499 -33.10 -46.86 24.77
N ASP A 500 -32.50 -46.73 25.95
CA ASP A 500 -32.37 -47.82 26.92
C ASP A 500 -33.72 -48.09 27.62
N SER A 501 -34.56 -48.90 26.99
CA SER A 501 -35.85 -49.31 27.51
C SER A 501 -35.75 -50.30 28.66
N VAL A 502 -34.57 -50.81 29.02
CA VAL A 502 -34.33 -51.72 30.16
C VAL A 502 -34.17 -50.89 31.42
N THR A 503 -33.42 -49.81 31.37
CA THR A 503 -33.24 -48.90 32.50
C THR A 503 -34.51 -48.02 32.72
N PHE A 504 -35.07 -47.54 31.60
CA PHE A 504 -36.23 -46.63 31.62
C PHE A 504 -37.48 -47.40 31.06
N SER A 505 -38.44 -47.74 31.87
CA SER A 505 -39.65 -48.43 31.41
C SER A 505 -40.78 -47.44 31.04
N PRO A 506 -41.63 -47.76 30.02
CA PRO A 506 -42.78 -46.94 29.66
C PRO A 506 -43.83 -46.79 30.76
N PRO A 507 -44.75 -45.81 30.77
CA PRO A 507 -44.99 -44.89 29.62
C PRO A 507 -44.02 -43.72 29.54
N TYR A 508 -43.72 -43.27 28.29
CA TYR A 508 -42.87 -42.10 28.00
C TYR A 508 -43.70 -40.94 27.49
N PHE A 509 -43.25 -39.73 27.77
CA PHE A 509 -43.89 -38.48 27.40
C PHE A 509 -42.87 -37.41 26.99
N TYR A 510 -43.36 -36.40 26.26
CA TYR A 510 -42.58 -35.24 25.87
C TYR A 510 -43.21 -33.95 26.39
N ASN A 511 -42.38 -33.01 26.87
CA ASN A 511 -42.71 -31.63 27.03
C ASN A 511 -41.90 -30.79 26.04
N LEU A 512 -42.53 -29.83 25.38
CA LEU A 512 -41.88 -28.91 24.45
C LEU A 512 -41.73 -27.55 25.09
N TYR A 513 -40.53 -27.05 25.04
CA TYR A 513 -40.15 -25.74 25.56
C TYR A 513 -39.64 -24.82 24.44
N ARG A 514 -39.96 -23.54 24.57
CA ARG A 514 -39.48 -22.46 23.68
C ARG A 514 -38.71 -21.41 24.47
N LYS A 515 -37.73 -20.80 23.81
CA LYS A 515 -37.01 -19.63 24.28
C LYS A 515 -36.73 -18.69 23.08
N SER A 516 -36.89 -17.38 23.27
CA SER A 516 -36.37 -16.38 22.33
C SER A 516 -35.10 -15.76 22.88
N ASP A 517 -34.37 -14.99 22.06
CA ASP A 517 -33.16 -14.27 22.49
C ASP A 517 -33.44 -13.26 23.60
N ASN A 518 -34.71 -12.85 23.77
CA ASN A 518 -35.11 -11.88 24.78
C ASN A 518 -35.53 -12.55 26.10
N ASP A 519 -35.64 -13.87 26.15
CA ASP A 519 -36.08 -14.62 27.33
C ASP A 519 -34.88 -15.12 28.14
N GLU A 520 -34.92 -14.99 29.46
CA GLU A 520 -33.95 -15.63 30.35
C GLU A 520 -34.26 -17.12 30.57
N ASP A 521 -35.53 -17.49 30.63
CA ASP A 521 -36.00 -18.83 30.96
C ASP A 521 -36.76 -19.51 29.82
N TRP A 522 -36.83 -20.85 29.88
CA TRP A 522 -37.58 -21.65 28.93
C TRP A 522 -39.08 -21.61 29.25
N THR A 523 -39.90 -21.36 28.26
CA THR A 523 -41.38 -21.40 28.37
C THR A 523 -41.92 -22.72 27.89
N LEU A 524 -42.67 -23.43 28.78
CA LEU A 524 -43.38 -24.65 28.41
C LEU A 524 -44.60 -24.33 27.52
N LEU A 525 -44.66 -24.99 26.36
CA LEU A 525 -45.68 -24.72 25.32
C LEU A 525 -46.91 -25.61 25.41
N ASN A 526 -46.77 -26.83 25.87
CA ASN A 526 -47.84 -27.81 25.95
C ASN A 526 -48.45 -27.85 27.35
N ASN A 527 -49.78 -27.73 27.42
CA ASN A 527 -50.54 -27.90 28.70
C ASN A 527 -50.79 -29.37 29.04
N VAL A 528 -50.61 -30.29 28.10
CA VAL A 528 -50.72 -31.71 28.24
C VAL A 528 -49.52 -32.36 27.59
N PRO A 529 -48.81 -33.27 28.26
CA PRO A 529 -47.67 -33.92 27.64
C PRO A 529 -48.01 -34.64 26.35
N PHE A 530 -47.09 -34.55 25.38
CA PHE A 530 -47.21 -35.30 24.14
C PHE A 530 -46.94 -36.78 24.45
N PRO A 531 -47.77 -37.71 23.98
CA PRO A 531 -47.53 -39.13 24.16
C PRO A 531 -46.33 -39.57 23.30
N PHE A 532 -45.60 -40.59 23.79
CA PHE A 532 -44.57 -41.26 23.01
C PHE A 532 -45.21 -42.14 21.93
N ILE A 533 -44.90 -41.88 20.67
CA ILE A 533 -45.53 -42.57 19.52
C ILE A 533 -44.54 -43.57 18.86
N GLY A 534 -43.45 -43.95 19.54
CA GLY A 534 -42.42 -44.85 19.01
C GLY A 534 -41.62 -44.22 17.85
N SER A 535 -41.65 -44.86 16.69
CA SER A 535 -40.90 -44.36 15.52
C SER A 535 -41.59 -43.23 14.79
N ASP A 536 -42.75 -42.76 15.19
CA ASP A 536 -43.47 -41.70 14.51
C ASP A 536 -42.94 -40.31 14.90
N THR A 537 -43.04 -39.39 13.97
CA THR A 537 -42.68 -38.02 14.19
C THR A 537 -43.76 -37.25 14.96
N SER A 538 -43.34 -36.59 16.04
CA SER A 538 -44.21 -35.64 16.77
C SER A 538 -44.05 -34.25 16.11
N GLU A 539 -45.17 -33.46 16.12
CA GLU A 539 -45.22 -32.16 15.46
C GLU A 539 -46.00 -31.14 16.31
N TYR A 540 -45.54 -29.91 16.32
CA TYR A 540 -46.20 -28.78 16.98
C TYR A 540 -46.06 -27.53 16.13
N LEU A 541 -47.19 -26.87 15.84
CA LEU A 541 -47.24 -25.57 15.19
C LEU A 541 -47.33 -24.49 16.27
N ASP A 542 -46.30 -23.70 16.38
CA ASP A 542 -46.23 -22.59 17.31
C ASP A 542 -46.63 -21.30 16.61
N HIS A 543 -47.65 -20.64 17.12
CA HIS A 543 -48.31 -19.49 16.52
C HIS A 543 -48.07 -18.20 17.33
N ASP A 544 -48.47 -17.08 16.72
CA ASP A 544 -48.42 -15.75 17.30
C ASP A 544 -47.01 -15.34 17.75
N LEU A 545 -46.06 -15.54 16.86
CA LEU A 545 -44.64 -15.27 17.03
C LEU A 545 -44.19 -14.04 16.22
N ASP A 546 -43.17 -13.34 16.74
CA ASP A 546 -42.42 -12.35 15.93
C ASP A 546 -41.30 -13.05 15.16
N THR A 547 -41.69 -13.78 14.12
CA THR A 547 -40.71 -14.50 13.28
C THR A 547 -39.93 -13.57 12.34
N ARG A 548 -40.30 -12.28 12.23
CA ARG A 548 -39.63 -11.31 11.39
C ARG A 548 -38.34 -10.81 12.04
N ASN A 549 -38.36 -10.55 13.34
CA ASN A 549 -37.32 -9.80 14.03
C ASN A 549 -36.42 -10.63 14.92
N MET A 550 -36.82 -11.89 15.24
CA MET A 550 -36.00 -12.74 16.10
C MET A 550 -36.17 -14.24 15.81
N PRO A 551 -35.11 -15.04 16.07
CA PRO A 551 -35.19 -16.49 16.05
C PRO A 551 -35.84 -17.03 17.33
N TYR A 552 -36.34 -18.24 17.26
CA TYR A 552 -36.85 -19.01 18.42
C TYR A 552 -36.15 -20.34 18.52
N THR A 553 -35.75 -20.68 19.73
CA THR A 553 -35.07 -21.95 20.07
C THR A 553 -36.02 -22.86 20.83
N TYR A 554 -36.00 -24.13 20.47
CA TYR A 554 -36.84 -25.16 21.06
C TYR A 554 -35.98 -26.26 21.65
N ARG A 555 -36.50 -26.92 22.72
CA ARG A 555 -35.97 -28.18 23.24
C ARG A 555 -37.11 -29.06 23.67
N VAL A 556 -36.92 -30.36 23.58
CA VAL A 556 -37.85 -31.38 23.99
C VAL A 556 -37.32 -32.07 25.24
N GLU A 557 -38.14 -32.10 26.30
CA GLU A 557 -37.88 -32.90 27.50
C GLU A 557 -38.52 -34.28 27.32
N PHE A 558 -37.71 -35.31 27.49
CA PHE A 558 -38.15 -36.70 27.44
C PHE A 558 -38.19 -37.30 28.85
N TYR A 559 -39.33 -37.85 29.26
CA TYR A 559 -39.48 -38.34 30.62
C TYR A 559 -40.42 -39.55 30.71
N ASN A 560 -40.31 -40.32 31.82
CA ASN A 560 -41.22 -41.37 32.21
C ASN A 560 -41.70 -41.14 33.66
N ASN A 561 -43.02 -41.32 33.93
CA ASN A 561 -43.59 -41.31 35.29
C ASN A 561 -43.01 -40.17 36.17
N ASP A 562 -42.95 -38.93 35.70
CA ASP A 562 -42.42 -37.74 36.38
C ASP A 562 -40.87 -37.73 36.55
N THR A 563 -40.15 -38.71 36.00
CA THR A 563 -38.66 -38.65 35.98
C THR A 563 -38.18 -38.28 34.61
N VAL A 564 -37.44 -37.15 34.54
CA VAL A 564 -36.75 -36.73 33.29
C VAL A 564 -35.67 -37.73 32.95
N ILE A 565 -35.71 -38.23 31.72
CA ILE A 565 -34.69 -39.13 31.18
C ILE A 565 -33.59 -38.27 30.59
N GLU A 566 -33.94 -37.43 29.60
CA GLU A 566 -33.00 -36.56 28.94
C GLU A 566 -33.73 -35.42 28.24
N TYR A 567 -32.97 -34.38 27.86
CA TYR A 567 -33.43 -33.28 27.02
C TYR A 567 -32.84 -33.41 25.62
N SER A 568 -33.60 -33.08 24.59
CA SER A 568 -33.02 -32.90 23.27
C SER A 568 -32.00 -31.77 23.28
N ASP A 569 -31.02 -31.84 22.40
CA ASP A 569 -30.26 -30.67 22.05
C ASP A 569 -31.20 -29.56 21.53
N PRO A 570 -30.93 -28.28 21.84
CA PRO A 570 -31.79 -27.20 21.41
C PRO A 570 -31.64 -26.95 19.91
N ALA A 571 -32.74 -26.66 19.23
CA ALA A 571 -32.79 -26.30 17.81
C ALA A 571 -33.45 -24.94 17.63
N ALA A 572 -32.75 -24.01 16.99
CA ALA A 572 -33.28 -22.69 16.66
C ALA A 572 -33.76 -22.64 15.21
N SER A 573 -34.74 -21.76 14.94
CA SER A 573 -35.07 -21.36 13.59
C SER A 573 -33.88 -20.60 12.94
N ILE A 574 -33.68 -20.80 11.64
CA ILE A 574 -32.67 -20.05 10.87
C ILE A 574 -33.09 -18.59 10.82
N PHE A 575 -32.16 -17.69 11.11
CA PHE A 575 -32.40 -16.25 11.04
C PHE A 575 -31.52 -15.59 9.98
N LEU A 576 -32.16 -15.08 8.93
CA LEU A 576 -31.55 -14.44 7.78
C LEU A 576 -31.48 -12.93 7.98
N THR A 577 -30.35 -12.32 7.71
CA THR A 577 -30.12 -10.88 7.68
C THR A 577 -29.67 -10.43 6.30
N THR A 578 -30.02 -9.21 5.92
CA THR A 578 -29.63 -8.58 4.65
C THR A 578 -28.76 -7.36 4.92
N GLU A 579 -27.72 -7.18 4.10
CA GLU A 579 -26.91 -5.96 4.07
C GLU A 579 -26.88 -5.44 2.63
N PRO A 580 -27.57 -4.30 2.35
CA PRO A 580 -27.62 -3.73 1.02
C PRO A 580 -26.30 -3.07 0.64
N GLY A 581 -25.90 -3.28 -0.62
CA GLY A 581 -24.74 -2.63 -1.23
C GLY A 581 -25.06 -2.21 -2.66
N ASP A 582 -24.08 -1.62 -3.34
CA ASP A 582 -24.28 -1.20 -4.74
C ASP A 582 -24.50 -2.42 -5.64
N ARG A 583 -25.70 -2.46 -6.27
CA ARG A 583 -26.17 -3.51 -7.19
C ARG A 583 -26.02 -4.94 -6.64
N ARG A 584 -25.98 -5.07 -5.32
CA ARG A 584 -25.84 -6.34 -4.63
C ARG A 584 -26.58 -6.36 -3.29
N MET A 585 -26.84 -7.56 -2.83
CA MET A 585 -27.37 -7.84 -1.51
C MET A 585 -26.49 -8.91 -0.85
N THR A 586 -25.88 -8.60 0.28
CA THR A 586 -25.19 -9.59 1.09
C THR A 586 -26.20 -10.22 2.04
N LEU A 587 -26.33 -11.52 1.93
CA LEU A 587 -27.20 -12.35 2.75
C LEU A 587 -26.33 -13.09 3.77
N SER A 588 -26.65 -13.00 5.05
CA SER A 588 -25.96 -13.74 6.11
C SER A 588 -27.00 -14.36 7.03
N TRP A 589 -26.77 -15.58 7.49
CA TRP A 589 -27.72 -16.24 8.36
C TRP A 589 -27.06 -16.93 9.53
N GLN A 590 -27.80 -17.00 10.62
CA GLN A 590 -27.40 -17.66 11.84
C GLN A 590 -28.12 -19.01 11.94
N VAL A 591 -27.38 -20.00 12.36
CA VAL A 591 -27.87 -21.37 12.48
C VAL A 591 -27.43 -21.91 13.84
N GLN A 592 -28.39 -22.40 14.65
CA GLN A 592 -28.14 -23.13 15.87
C GLN A 592 -29.03 -24.38 15.85
N GLN A 593 -28.56 -25.41 15.18
CA GLN A 593 -29.30 -26.65 14.94
C GLN A 593 -28.45 -27.87 15.31
N PRO A 594 -29.01 -28.90 15.92
CA PRO A 594 -28.27 -30.08 16.41
C PRO A 594 -27.96 -31.11 15.31
N TRP A 595 -28.32 -30.82 14.06
CA TRP A 595 -27.98 -31.64 12.89
C TRP A 595 -26.98 -30.91 11.99
N ASN A 596 -26.31 -31.68 11.15
CA ASN A 596 -25.32 -31.15 10.19
C ASN A 596 -26.04 -30.61 8.96
N ASN A 597 -26.00 -29.28 8.76
CA ASN A 597 -26.43 -28.69 7.51
C ASN A 597 -25.29 -28.81 6.46
N VAL A 598 -25.57 -29.43 5.36
CA VAL A 598 -24.61 -29.70 4.27
C VAL A 598 -24.72 -28.68 3.13
N ALA A 599 -25.88 -28.01 3.02
CA ALA A 599 -26.09 -27.01 2.00
C ALA A 599 -27.19 -26.03 2.40
N TYR A 600 -27.09 -24.82 1.88
CA TYR A 600 -28.10 -23.77 2.00
C TYR A 600 -28.52 -23.30 0.63
N THR A 601 -29.79 -23.47 0.28
CA THR A 601 -30.37 -22.98 -0.96
C THR A 601 -31.02 -21.64 -0.72
N ILE A 602 -30.56 -20.62 -1.46
CA ILE A 602 -31.05 -19.25 -1.39
C ILE A 602 -32.18 -19.09 -2.40
N TYR A 603 -33.32 -18.61 -1.93
CA TYR A 603 -34.47 -18.29 -2.74
C TYR A 603 -34.69 -16.80 -2.78
N ARG A 604 -34.94 -16.29 -3.99
CA ARG A 604 -35.34 -14.87 -4.23
C ARG A 604 -36.72 -14.83 -4.82
N HIS A 605 -37.57 -13.93 -4.31
CA HIS A 605 -38.90 -13.71 -4.85
C HIS A 605 -38.84 -13.09 -6.25
N ASN A 606 -39.61 -13.64 -7.15
CA ASN A 606 -39.75 -13.16 -8.52
C ASN A 606 -41.13 -12.45 -8.65
N ASP A 607 -41.14 -11.13 -8.60
CA ASP A 607 -42.34 -10.30 -8.59
C ASP A 607 -43.15 -10.41 -9.92
N VAL A 608 -42.53 -10.85 -11.01
CA VAL A 608 -43.20 -10.97 -12.31
C VAL A 608 -44.14 -12.18 -12.34
N ASN A 609 -43.68 -13.28 -11.74
CA ASN A 609 -44.39 -14.55 -11.77
C ASN A 609 -45.03 -14.92 -10.42
N ASP A 610 -44.76 -14.15 -9.36
CA ASP A 610 -45.18 -14.40 -7.97
C ASP A 610 -44.74 -15.80 -7.48
N VAL A 611 -43.45 -16.12 -7.71
CA VAL A 611 -42.83 -17.40 -7.33
C VAL A 611 -41.47 -17.16 -6.67
N TRP A 612 -41.02 -18.17 -5.94
CA TRP A 612 -39.66 -18.18 -5.37
C TRP A 612 -38.70 -18.93 -6.27
N ASP A 613 -37.72 -18.22 -6.82
CA ASP A 613 -36.67 -18.80 -7.65
C ASP A 613 -35.48 -19.17 -6.78
N SER A 614 -34.95 -20.38 -6.89
CA SER A 614 -33.67 -20.79 -6.33
C SER A 614 -32.56 -20.14 -7.13
N ILE A 615 -31.77 -19.28 -6.49
CA ILE A 615 -30.71 -18.51 -7.16
C ILE A 615 -29.31 -19.06 -6.92
N ALA A 616 -29.09 -19.75 -5.81
CA ALA A 616 -27.81 -20.38 -5.46
C ALA A 616 -27.99 -21.48 -4.43
N THR A 617 -27.01 -22.36 -4.36
CA THR A 617 -26.82 -23.30 -3.24
C THR A 617 -25.36 -23.18 -2.80
N VAL A 618 -25.15 -22.97 -1.50
CA VAL A 618 -23.83 -22.77 -0.89
C VAL A 618 -23.67 -23.61 0.37
N GLU A 619 -22.44 -23.87 0.77
CA GLU A 619 -22.14 -24.57 2.02
C GLU A 619 -21.90 -23.62 3.19
N GLY A 620 -21.47 -22.36 2.92
CA GLY A 620 -21.25 -21.33 3.91
C GLY A 620 -22.53 -20.60 4.35
N MET A 621 -22.46 -19.84 5.42
CA MET A 621 -23.59 -19.08 5.99
C MET A 621 -23.67 -17.64 5.44
N GLN A 622 -23.18 -17.42 4.24
CA GLN A 622 -23.21 -16.14 3.57
C GLN A 622 -23.31 -16.32 2.05
N TYR A 623 -24.03 -15.41 1.39
CA TYR A 623 -24.12 -15.36 -0.06
C TYR A 623 -24.26 -13.89 -0.52
N VAL A 624 -23.65 -13.56 -1.64
CA VAL A 624 -23.78 -12.22 -2.24
C VAL A 624 -24.54 -12.33 -3.56
N ASP A 625 -25.77 -11.84 -3.59
CA ASP A 625 -26.56 -11.69 -4.82
C ASP A 625 -26.12 -10.42 -5.55
N GLN A 626 -25.68 -10.56 -6.77
CA GLN A 626 -25.09 -9.48 -7.56
C GLN A 626 -25.91 -9.19 -8.82
N GLY A 627 -25.71 -7.99 -9.39
CA GLY A 627 -26.40 -7.56 -10.61
C GLY A 627 -27.84 -7.13 -10.37
N LEU A 628 -28.15 -6.71 -9.17
CA LEU A 628 -29.46 -6.19 -8.76
C LEU A 628 -29.62 -4.72 -9.20
N ASP A 629 -30.87 -4.29 -9.32
CA ASP A 629 -31.18 -2.88 -9.59
C ASP A 629 -31.27 -2.12 -8.26
N ASN A 630 -30.50 -1.04 -8.14
CA ASN A 630 -30.57 -0.14 -6.99
C ASN A 630 -31.97 0.49 -6.88
N GLY A 631 -32.50 0.55 -5.65
CA GLY A 631 -33.82 1.13 -5.40
C GLY A 631 -35.01 0.17 -5.65
N GLN A 632 -34.77 -1.07 -6.05
CA GLN A 632 -35.76 -2.13 -6.13
C GLN A 632 -35.68 -3.01 -4.90
N THR A 633 -36.82 -3.35 -4.30
CA THR A 633 -36.89 -4.26 -3.17
C THR A 633 -36.77 -5.71 -3.63
N TYR A 634 -35.91 -6.48 -2.98
CA TYR A 634 -35.75 -7.91 -3.19
C TYR A 634 -36.01 -8.65 -1.89
N CYS A 635 -36.77 -9.71 -1.98
CA CYS A 635 -37.10 -10.55 -0.80
C CYS A 635 -36.42 -11.92 -0.95
N TYR A 636 -35.94 -12.45 0.18
CA TYR A 636 -35.20 -13.70 0.23
C TYR A 636 -35.65 -14.56 1.40
N PHE A 637 -35.46 -15.86 1.25
CA PHE A 637 -35.35 -16.81 2.35
C PHE A 637 -34.28 -17.85 2.02
N VAL A 638 -33.74 -18.48 3.03
CA VAL A 638 -32.75 -19.57 2.93
C VAL A 638 -33.39 -20.87 3.41
N CYS A 639 -33.18 -21.96 2.68
CA CYS A 639 -33.56 -23.29 3.07
C CYS A 639 -32.31 -24.15 3.26
N ALA A 640 -32.06 -24.56 4.50
CA ALA A 640 -30.99 -25.49 4.84
C ALA A 640 -31.40 -26.92 4.56
N GLU A 641 -30.46 -27.72 4.05
CA GLU A 641 -30.54 -29.17 3.94
C GLU A 641 -29.56 -29.79 4.96
N GLY A 642 -30.07 -30.61 5.87
CA GLY A 642 -29.28 -31.17 6.94
C GLY A 642 -29.53 -32.65 7.18
N TYR A 643 -28.65 -33.27 7.96
CA TYR A 643 -28.70 -34.68 8.32
C TYR A 643 -28.18 -34.93 9.72
N TYR A 644 -28.82 -35.85 10.43
CA TYR A 644 -28.16 -36.54 11.52
C TYR A 644 -27.42 -37.78 11.02
N TRP A 645 -26.19 -37.95 11.46
CA TRP A 645 -25.36 -39.10 11.14
C TRP A 645 -25.33 -40.10 12.33
N VAL A 646 -26.51 -40.50 12.82
CA VAL A 646 -26.68 -41.61 13.79
C VAL A 646 -26.57 -42.93 13.04
N PRO A 647 -26.49 -44.12 13.73
CA PRO A 647 -26.28 -45.38 13.03
C PRO A 647 -27.04 -45.55 11.73
N ASP A 648 -28.23 -44.95 11.64
CA ASP A 648 -28.97 -44.77 10.39
C ASP A 648 -29.14 -43.29 10.12
N THR A 649 -28.72 -42.82 8.94
CA THR A 649 -28.84 -41.41 8.50
C THR A 649 -30.29 -40.95 8.55
N ILE A 650 -30.57 -39.87 9.33
CA ILE A 650 -31.88 -39.19 9.41
C ILE A 650 -31.81 -37.93 8.57
N GLY A 651 -32.56 -37.87 7.50
CA GLY A 651 -32.59 -36.76 6.56
C GLY A 651 -32.99 -37.19 5.17
N PRO A 652 -33.04 -36.23 4.17
CA PRO A 652 -32.73 -34.82 4.34
C PRO A 652 -33.75 -34.05 5.21
N LEU A 653 -33.24 -33.15 6.06
CA LEU A 653 -34.01 -32.22 6.88
C LEU A 653 -34.01 -30.85 6.24
N TYR A 654 -35.17 -30.35 5.92
CA TYR A 654 -35.31 -29.03 5.30
C TYR A 654 -35.87 -28.02 6.29
N ASN A 655 -35.13 -26.93 6.50
CA ASN A 655 -35.51 -25.86 7.42
C ASN A 655 -35.35 -24.51 6.73
N ARG A 656 -36.39 -23.72 6.74
CA ARG A 656 -36.46 -22.41 6.14
C ARG A 656 -36.22 -21.31 7.16
N SER A 657 -35.57 -20.25 6.75
CA SER A 657 -35.53 -18.98 7.47
C SER A 657 -36.82 -18.21 7.30
N GLN A 658 -36.99 -17.12 8.06
CA GLN A 658 -37.94 -16.09 7.74
C GLN A 658 -37.66 -15.45 6.38
N VAL A 659 -38.68 -14.83 5.80
CA VAL A 659 -38.54 -13.97 4.63
C VAL A 659 -38.02 -12.61 5.09
N THR A 660 -36.94 -12.16 4.53
CA THR A 660 -36.43 -10.81 4.72
C THR A 660 -36.35 -10.08 3.39
N CYS A 661 -36.69 -8.79 3.41
CA CYS A 661 -36.68 -7.97 2.19
C CYS A 661 -35.86 -6.70 2.43
N ASP A 662 -35.06 -6.34 1.43
CA ASP A 662 -34.25 -5.12 1.48
C ASP A 662 -34.04 -4.57 0.06
N MET A 663 -33.41 -3.42 -0.04
CA MET A 663 -33.26 -2.68 -1.28
C MET A 663 -31.80 -2.30 -1.50
N PRO A 664 -31.14 -2.81 -2.56
CA PRO A 664 -29.78 -2.39 -2.89
C PRO A 664 -29.67 -0.88 -3.01
N VAL A 665 -28.63 -0.34 -2.45
CA VAL A 665 -28.34 1.08 -2.44
C VAL A 665 -27.01 1.34 -3.11
N ASP A 666 -26.99 2.29 -3.99
CA ASP A 666 -25.75 2.74 -4.61
C ASP A 666 -24.96 3.56 -3.58
N ASN A 667 -23.91 2.94 -3.07
CA ASN A 667 -23.01 3.52 -2.09
C ASN A 667 -21.54 3.47 -2.55
N GLN A 668 -21.30 3.15 -3.81
CA GLN A 668 -19.96 3.09 -4.39
C GLN A 668 -19.73 4.32 -5.27
N PRO A 669 -18.59 4.97 -5.13
CA PRO A 669 -18.22 6.01 -6.08
C PRO A 669 -17.96 5.39 -7.47
N PRO A 670 -18.17 6.15 -8.55
CA PRO A 670 -17.81 5.72 -9.89
C PRO A 670 -16.30 5.47 -10.01
N GLU A 671 -15.90 4.76 -11.05
CA GLU A 671 -14.49 4.58 -11.36
C GLU A 671 -13.82 5.94 -11.66
N MET A 672 -12.61 6.16 -11.11
CA MET A 672 -11.83 7.34 -11.45
C MET A 672 -11.35 7.22 -12.90
N PRO A 673 -11.66 8.18 -13.79
CA PRO A 673 -11.18 8.13 -15.16
C PRO A 673 -9.66 8.35 -15.26
N GLN A 674 -9.07 7.89 -16.35
CA GLN A 674 -7.70 8.27 -16.70
C GLN A 674 -7.67 9.75 -17.06
N LEU A 675 -6.97 10.55 -16.25
CA LEU A 675 -6.93 12.00 -16.34
C LEU A 675 -5.55 12.47 -16.81
N THR A 676 -5.55 13.40 -17.76
CA THR A 676 -4.36 14.15 -18.18
C THR A 676 -4.64 15.63 -18.00
N ILE A 677 -3.75 16.35 -17.34
CA ILE A 677 -3.86 17.80 -17.14
C ILE A 677 -2.66 18.47 -17.83
N THR A 678 -2.93 19.37 -18.75
CA THR A 678 -1.92 20.12 -19.52
C THR A 678 -2.19 21.61 -19.47
N THR A 679 -1.20 22.44 -19.75
CA THR A 679 -1.34 23.89 -19.85
C THR A 679 -0.66 24.46 -21.08
N ASP A 680 -1.21 25.57 -21.61
CA ASP A 680 -0.58 26.40 -22.63
C ASP A 680 -0.28 27.82 -22.09
N CYS A 681 -0.13 27.96 -20.77
CA CYS A 681 0.09 29.24 -20.07
C CYS A 681 -1.10 30.21 -19.98
N SER A 682 -2.20 29.93 -20.61
CA SER A 682 -3.45 30.69 -20.51
C SER A 682 -4.66 29.85 -20.16
N VAL A 683 -4.55 28.58 -20.41
CA VAL A 683 -5.62 27.61 -20.20
C VAL A 683 -5.06 26.35 -19.59
N VAL A 684 -5.67 25.86 -18.53
CA VAL A 684 -5.43 24.50 -18.03
C VAL A 684 -6.49 23.59 -18.67
N THR A 685 -6.03 22.59 -19.39
CA THR A 685 -6.88 21.61 -20.07
C THR A 685 -6.88 20.30 -19.31
N TYR A 686 -8.05 19.86 -18.87
CA TYR A 686 -8.32 18.55 -18.33
C TYR A 686 -8.86 17.68 -19.45
N GLU A 687 -8.23 16.57 -19.69
CA GLU A 687 -8.68 15.56 -20.64
C GLU A 687 -8.80 14.22 -19.92
N TRP A 688 -9.94 13.55 -19.98
CA TRP A 688 -10.15 12.30 -19.28
C TRP A 688 -10.96 11.30 -20.07
N THR A 689 -10.70 10.02 -19.83
CA THR A 689 -11.36 8.89 -20.48
C THR A 689 -11.63 7.79 -19.44
N PHE A 690 -12.79 7.18 -19.48
CA PHE A 690 -13.13 6.01 -18.68
C PHE A 690 -12.63 4.73 -19.33
N SER A 691 -12.50 3.67 -18.53
CA SER A 691 -12.08 2.34 -18.99
C SER A 691 -13.13 1.64 -19.85
N SER A 692 -14.42 2.00 -19.66
CA SER A 692 -15.57 1.39 -20.34
C SER A 692 -16.75 2.35 -20.45
N ASP A 693 -17.72 2.03 -21.29
CA ASP A 693 -19.00 2.76 -21.41
C ASP A 693 -19.82 2.68 -20.10
N SER A 694 -19.75 1.56 -19.39
CA SER A 694 -20.41 1.38 -18.09
C SER A 694 -19.82 2.30 -17.04
N ALA A 695 -18.48 2.38 -16.93
CA ALA A 695 -17.81 3.30 -16.01
C ALA A 695 -18.12 4.77 -16.34
N ALA A 696 -18.15 5.11 -17.62
CA ALA A 696 -18.49 6.46 -18.08
C ALA A 696 -19.95 6.85 -17.78
N SER A 697 -20.88 5.90 -17.83
CA SER A 697 -22.31 6.15 -17.56
C SER A 697 -22.64 6.30 -16.08
N ASP A 698 -21.79 5.79 -15.20
CA ASP A 698 -21.92 5.88 -13.76
C ASP A 698 -21.49 7.26 -13.21
N ALA A 699 -20.53 7.89 -13.85
CA ALA A 699 -20.04 9.20 -13.46
C ALA A 699 -20.98 10.32 -13.91
N PHE A 700 -21.52 11.10 -12.98
CA PHE A 700 -22.51 12.16 -13.27
C PHE A 700 -22.04 13.57 -12.92
N TYR A 701 -21.41 13.77 -11.76
CA TYR A 701 -20.85 15.05 -11.34
C TYR A 701 -19.33 15.01 -11.40
N TYR A 702 -18.74 16.06 -11.93
CA TYR A 702 -17.31 16.30 -12.01
C TYR A 702 -16.95 17.49 -11.15
N TYR A 703 -15.89 17.39 -10.35
CA TYR A 703 -15.43 18.41 -9.43
C TYR A 703 -13.97 18.74 -9.74
N ILE A 704 -13.70 19.98 -10.02
CA ILE A 704 -12.36 20.47 -10.30
C ILE A 704 -11.78 21.05 -9.03
N TYR A 705 -10.60 20.62 -8.66
CA TYR A 705 -9.89 21.05 -7.48
C TYR A 705 -8.63 21.77 -7.83
N TYR A 706 -8.32 22.74 -7.01
CA TYR A 706 -7.13 23.55 -7.13
C TYR A 706 -6.57 23.87 -5.75
N LYS A 707 -5.24 23.93 -5.66
CA LYS A 707 -4.50 24.51 -4.54
C LYS A 707 -3.37 25.39 -5.08
N PRO A 708 -3.18 26.60 -4.52
CA PRO A 708 -2.19 27.57 -5.06
C PRO A 708 -0.74 27.24 -4.71
N THR A 709 -0.50 26.47 -3.65
CA THR A 709 0.85 26.04 -3.22
C THR A 709 0.86 24.59 -2.82
N LEU A 710 2.02 23.98 -2.69
CA LEU A 710 2.17 22.59 -2.28
C LEU A 710 1.56 22.31 -0.90
N GLU A 711 1.67 23.27 0.02
CA GLU A 711 1.17 23.13 1.39
C GLU A 711 -0.32 23.50 1.56
N SER A 712 -0.92 24.13 0.58
CA SER A 712 -2.32 24.52 0.62
C SER A 712 -3.24 23.30 0.51
N ALA A 713 -4.38 23.34 1.17
CA ALA A 713 -5.43 22.34 0.96
C ALA A 713 -6.10 22.53 -0.39
N PHE A 714 -6.54 21.44 -1.02
CA PHE A 714 -7.34 21.49 -2.23
C PHE A 714 -8.70 22.12 -1.97
N ALA A 715 -9.09 23.10 -2.78
CA ALA A 715 -10.41 23.69 -2.82
C ALA A 715 -11.12 23.31 -4.12
N CYS A 716 -12.39 22.95 -4.05
CA CYS A 716 -13.21 22.78 -5.25
C CYS A 716 -13.48 24.15 -5.86
N ILE A 717 -13.00 24.37 -7.07
CA ILE A 717 -13.13 25.66 -7.78
C ILE A 717 -14.26 25.65 -8.81
N ASP A 718 -14.63 24.47 -9.31
CA ASP A 718 -15.74 24.31 -10.23
C ASP A 718 -16.36 22.93 -10.11
N SER A 719 -17.61 22.81 -10.52
CA SER A 719 -18.31 21.53 -10.61
C SER A 719 -19.38 21.57 -11.70
N PHE A 720 -19.49 20.51 -12.47
CA PHE A 720 -20.45 20.42 -13.55
C PHE A 720 -21.00 19.00 -13.68
N THR A 721 -22.08 18.85 -14.42
CA THR A 721 -22.71 17.55 -14.70
C THR A 721 -22.38 17.08 -16.11
N ASN A 722 -22.30 15.78 -16.28
CA ASN A 722 -22.14 15.18 -17.60
C ASN A 722 -23.48 15.20 -18.35
N ASN A 723 -23.74 16.28 -19.09
CA ASN A 723 -25.02 16.45 -19.77
C ASN A 723 -25.08 15.89 -21.20
N LEU A 724 -23.97 15.42 -21.80
CA LEU A 724 -24.01 15.22 -23.26
C LEU A 724 -23.18 14.07 -23.84
N ASN A 725 -22.15 13.51 -23.19
CA ASN A 725 -21.36 12.44 -23.83
C ASN A 725 -20.75 11.50 -22.77
N THR A 726 -20.86 10.21 -23.04
CA THR A 726 -20.01 9.24 -22.37
C THR A 726 -18.55 9.55 -22.73
N CYS A 727 -17.70 9.83 -21.73
CA CYS A 727 -16.28 10.07 -21.94
C CYS A 727 -15.56 8.72 -22.27
N TYR A 728 -16.13 7.99 -23.22
CA TYR A 728 -15.67 6.72 -23.74
C TYR A 728 -16.28 6.44 -25.11
N PRO A 729 -15.54 5.96 -26.13
CA PRO A 729 -14.08 5.83 -26.16
C PRO A 729 -13.36 7.17 -26.42
N ALA A 730 -14.09 8.23 -26.72
CA ALA A 730 -13.50 9.55 -26.94
C ALA A 730 -13.34 10.30 -25.61
N PRO A 731 -12.19 10.98 -25.39
CA PRO A 731 -11.97 11.72 -24.15
C PRO A 731 -12.94 12.91 -24.01
N CYS A 732 -13.31 13.23 -22.79
CA CYS A 732 -13.93 14.51 -22.46
C CYS A 732 -12.84 15.55 -22.17
N VAL A 733 -13.17 16.80 -22.45
CA VAL A 733 -12.25 17.92 -22.26
C VAL A 733 -12.96 19.03 -21.49
N TYR A 734 -12.29 19.53 -20.45
CA TYR A 734 -12.68 20.74 -19.73
C TYR A 734 -11.51 21.73 -19.74
N GLN A 735 -11.81 22.98 -19.98
CA GLN A 735 -10.79 24.04 -20.04
C GLN A 735 -11.07 25.10 -18.99
N LEU A 736 -10.09 25.31 -18.13
CA LEU A 736 -10.09 26.38 -17.13
C LEU A 736 -9.21 27.52 -17.65
N THR A 737 -9.83 28.67 -17.96
CA THR A 737 -9.10 29.89 -18.29
C THR A 737 -8.82 30.68 -17.02
N SER A 738 -7.56 31.03 -16.77
CA SER A 738 -7.16 31.82 -15.62
C SER A 738 -5.95 32.68 -15.94
N ASP A 739 -5.89 33.85 -15.38
CA ASP A 739 -4.73 34.75 -15.50
C ASP A 739 -3.56 34.31 -14.60
N VAL A 740 -3.79 33.34 -13.70
CA VAL A 740 -2.77 32.81 -12.78
C VAL A 740 -2.86 31.29 -12.81
N LEU A 741 -1.90 30.64 -13.42
CA LEU A 741 -1.88 29.20 -13.67
C LEU A 741 -0.86 28.44 -12.81
N VAL A 742 -0.41 29.03 -11.71
CA VAL A 742 0.45 28.34 -10.73
C VAL A 742 -0.42 27.63 -9.71
N GLY A 743 -0.15 26.37 -9.47
CA GLY A 743 -0.88 25.57 -8.49
C GLY A 743 -0.96 24.10 -8.87
N CYS A 744 -1.51 23.33 -7.99
CA CYS A 744 -1.79 21.92 -8.25
C CYS A 744 -3.28 21.73 -8.54
N PHE A 745 -3.57 20.90 -9.51
CA PHE A 745 -4.89 20.64 -10.05
C PHE A 745 -5.21 19.16 -9.90
N ALA A 746 -6.43 18.86 -9.51
CA ALA A 746 -6.93 17.49 -9.38
C ALA A 746 -8.43 17.47 -9.72
N MET A 747 -8.98 16.29 -9.91
CA MET A 747 -10.39 16.05 -10.18
C MET A 747 -10.95 14.97 -9.23
N ALA A 748 -12.23 15.07 -8.94
CA ALA A 748 -13.02 13.98 -8.38
C ALA A 748 -14.30 13.83 -9.18
N VAL A 749 -14.86 12.63 -9.20
CA VAL A 749 -16.13 12.34 -9.84
C VAL A 749 -17.11 11.78 -8.84
N SER A 750 -18.41 11.96 -9.08
CA SER A 750 -19.43 11.26 -8.32
C SER A 750 -20.60 10.87 -9.23
N ASP A 751 -21.34 9.85 -8.79
CA ASP A 751 -22.57 9.40 -9.40
C ASP A 751 -23.77 10.33 -9.11
N THR A 752 -24.96 9.90 -9.48
CA THR A 752 -26.21 10.61 -9.19
C THR A 752 -26.60 10.58 -7.72
N ASN A 753 -26.12 9.61 -6.95
CA ASN A 753 -26.36 9.44 -5.52
C ASN A 753 -25.38 10.21 -4.64
N ARG A 754 -24.41 10.88 -5.26
CA ARG A 754 -23.36 11.66 -4.59
C ARG A 754 -22.27 10.81 -3.94
N ASN A 755 -22.16 9.53 -4.28
CA ASN A 755 -20.98 8.75 -3.93
C ASN A 755 -19.80 9.30 -4.73
N ARG A 756 -18.74 9.69 -4.02
CA ARG A 756 -17.67 10.47 -4.59
C ARG A 756 -16.34 9.77 -4.45
N THR A 757 -15.55 9.78 -5.52
CA THR A 757 -14.18 9.27 -5.52
C THR A 757 -13.28 10.11 -4.61
N GLU A 758 -12.16 9.54 -4.18
CA GLU A 758 -11.01 10.31 -3.72
C GLU A 758 -10.56 11.28 -4.82
N LEU A 759 -9.67 12.20 -4.50
CA LEU A 759 -9.07 13.05 -5.52
C LEU A 759 -8.16 12.22 -6.43
N SER A 760 -8.16 12.54 -7.72
CA SER A 760 -7.16 12.03 -8.66
C SER A 760 -5.74 12.41 -8.23
N ASP A 761 -4.74 11.76 -8.80
CA ASP A 761 -3.39 12.29 -8.78
C ASP A 761 -3.38 13.74 -9.23
N SER A 762 -2.59 14.56 -8.55
CA SER A 762 -2.54 15.98 -8.84
C SER A 762 -1.40 16.32 -9.81
N THR A 763 -1.72 17.11 -10.80
CA THR A 763 -0.70 17.72 -11.67
C THR A 763 -0.42 19.13 -11.17
N CYS A 764 0.82 19.37 -10.79
CA CYS A 764 1.25 20.70 -10.34
C CYS A 764 1.94 21.45 -11.49
N ILE A 765 1.51 22.69 -11.70
CA ILE A 765 2.02 23.58 -12.73
C ILE A 765 2.74 24.73 -12.03
N ASP A 766 4.03 24.86 -12.30
CA ASP A 766 4.81 26.01 -11.83
C ASP A 766 5.02 27.03 -12.95
N ILE A 767 5.31 28.24 -12.56
CA ILE A 767 5.38 29.38 -13.49
C ILE A 767 6.57 29.32 -14.45
N TYR A 768 7.60 28.53 -14.16
CA TYR A 768 8.88 28.56 -14.90
C TYR A 768 8.75 28.33 -16.41
N GLU A 769 7.74 27.59 -16.84
CA GLU A 769 7.48 27.34 -18.28
C GLU A 769 6.73 28.48 -18.94
N CYS A 770 6.17 29.44 -18.18
CA CYS A 770 5.30 30.50 -18.67
C CYS A 770 5.85 31.92 -18.41
N LEU A 771 7.07 32.02 -17.90
CA LEU A 771 7.71 33.30 -17.60
C LEU A 771 8.25 33.97 -18.87
N ASP A 772 7.55 34.93 -19.38
CA ASP A 772 8.01 35.80 -20.48
C ASP A 772 7.77 37.30 -20.19
N TYR A 773 8.21 37.74 -19.00
CA TYR A 773 8.11 39.16 -18.65
C TYR A 773 9.33 39.95 -19.21
N ARG A 774 9.15 40.57 -20.38
CA ARG A 774 10.20 41.30 -21.09
C ARG A 774 9.83 42.77 -21.28
N LEU A 775 10.82 43.63 -21.19
CA LEU A 775 10.68 45.06 -21.33
C LEU A 775 11.31 45.55 -22.67
N PRO A 776 10.67 46.48 -23.34
CA PRO A 776 11.26 47.09 -24.55
C PRO A 776 12.48 47.93 -24.19
N ASN A 777 13.33 48.20 -25.15
CA ASN A 777 14.51 49.06 -25.02
C ASN A 777 14.34 50.45 -25.58
N VAL A 778 13.16 50.78 -26.14
CA VAL A 778 12.80 52.07 -26.69
C VAL A 778 11.29 52.28 -26.62
N PHE A 779 10.84 53.49 -26.37
CA PHE A 779 9.45 53.91 -26.50
C PHE A 779 9.37 55.38 -26.96
N THR A 780 8.21 55.73 -27.53
CA THR A 780 8.03 57.03 -28.23
C THR A 780 6.74 57.72 -27.76
N PRO A 781 6.76 58.44 -26.64
CA PRO A 781 5.58 59.13 -26.09
C PRO A 781 5.22 60.39 -26.90
N ASN A 782 4.77 60.18 -28.12
CA ASN A 782 4.42 61.23 -29.06
C ASN A 782 2.89 61.38 -29.27
N GLY A 783 2.10 60.47 -28.64
CA GLY A 783 0.64 60.53 -28.67
C GLY A 783 0.00 59.94 -29.92
N ASP A 784 0.73 59.16 -30.69
CA ASP A 784 0.24 58.51 -31.92
C ASP A 784 -0.49 57.18 -31.65
N GLY A 785 -0.52 56.70 -30.42
CA GLY A 785 -1.16 55.44 -29.99
C GLY A 785 -0.22 54.21 -30.12
N PHE A 786 1.03 54.37 -30.59
CA PHE A 786 1.98 53.28 -30.70
C PHE A 786 3.23 53.59 -29.87
N ASN A 787 3.57 52.66 -28.99
CA ASN A 787 4.72 52.73 -28.07
C ASN A 787 4.78 54.01 -27.23
N ASP A 788 3.67 54.62 -26.95
CA ASP A 788 3.55 55.83 -26.11
C ASP A 788 3.89 55.59 -24.65
N LEU A 789 3.85 54.34 -24.23
CA LEU A 789 4.14 53.93 -22.86
C LEU A 789 5.27 52.91 -22.83
N PHE A 790 6.18 53.10 -21.89
CA PHE A 790 7.11 52.05 -21.52
C PHE A 790 6.36 51.02 -20.67
N ARG A 791 6.10 49.84 -21.26
CA ARG A 791 5.36 48.76 -20.65
C ARG A 791 5.93 47.41 -21.09
N PRO A 792 5.69 46.34 -20.36
CA PRO A 792 6.10 45.01 -20.80
C PRO A 792 5.41 44.58 -22.09
N PHE A 793 6.00 43.62 -22.80
CA PHE A 793 5.37 43.01 -23.97
C PHE A 793 4.18 42.12 -23.48
N ASP A 794 3.04 42.27 -24.14
CA ASP A 794 1.86 41.43 -23.90
C ASP A 794 1.86 40.23 -24.86
N PRO A 795 1.33 39.05 -24.42
CA PRO A 795 0.89 38.73 -23.07
C PRO A 795 2.04 38.34 -22.14
N TYR A 796 1.94 38.68 -20.88
CA TYR A 796 2.78 38.14 -19.81
C TYR A 796 1.89 37.50 -18.73
N HIS A 797 2.37 36.44 -18.09
CA HIS A 797 1.58 35.67 -17.17
C HIS A 797 2.25 35.56 -15.80
N GLY A 798 1.46 35.40 -14.74
CA GLY A 798 1.89 35.05 -13.41
C GLY A 798 2.70 36.06 -12.62
N VAL A 799 2.84 37.29 -13.11
CA VAL A 799 3.53 38.39 -12.40
C VAL A 799 2.58 39.01 -11.41
N SER A 800 2.83 38.87 -10.12
CA SER A 800 1.99 39.37 -9.03
C SER A 800 2.16 40.87 -8.82
N LYS A 801 3.40 41.34 -8.86
CA LYS A 801 3.80 42.74 -8.74
C LYS A 801 5.21 42.97 -9.32
N VAL A 802 5.58 44.18 -9.51
CA VAL A 802 6.96 44.61 -9.78
C VAL A 802 7.40 45.65 -8.76
N ASP A 803 8.70 45.83 -8.62
CA ASP A 803 9.28 47.00 -7.97
C ASP A 803 10.21 47.65 -8.99
N MET A 804 9.62 48.50 -9.82
CA MET A 804 10.28 49.14 -10.95
C MET A 804 10.70 50.55 -10.59
N VAL A 805 11.98 50.83 -10.77
CA VAL A 805 12.55 52.17 -10.62
C VAL A 805 13.29 52.56 -11.91
N ILE A 806 12.99 53.72 -12.45
CA ILE A 806 13.67 54.28 -13.62
C ILE A 806 14.51 55.50 -13.21
N TYR A 807 15.75 55.54 -13.67
CA TYR A 807 16.72 56.58 -13.42
C TYR A 807 17.12 57.28 -14.74
N ASN A 808 17.32 58.59 -14.68
CA ASN A 808 17.96 59.30 -15.78
C ASN A 808 19.48 59.04 -15.74
N ARG A 809 20.19 59.53 -16.79
CA ARG A 809 21.67 59.38 -16.94
C ARG A 809 22.50 59.93 -15.77
N TRP A 810 21.89 60.76 -14.91
CA TRP A 810 22.52 61.39 -13.77
C TRP A 810 22.22 60.61 -12.45
N GLY A 811 21.55 59.47 -12.53
CA GLY A 811 21.19 58.68 -11.38
C GLY A 811 19.99 59.23 -10.57
N LYS A 812 19.28 60.21 -11.06
CA LYS A 812 18.05 60.71 -10.43
C LYS A 812 16.90 59.82 -10.82
N ARG A 813 16.13 59.32 -9.81
CA ARG A 813 14.90 58.59 -10.02
C ARG A 813 13.87 59.47 -10.73
N VAL A 814 13.28 58.97 -11.80
CA VAL A 814 12.26 59.67 -12.58
C VAL A 814 10.90 58.97 -12.51
N PHE A 815 10.89 57.69 -12.24
CA PHE A 815 9.62 56.95 -12.14
C PHE A 815 9.78 55.76 -11.19
N HIS A 816 8.69 55.42 -10.48
CA HIS A 816 8.59 54.24 -9.64
C HIS A 816 7.20 53.67 -9.73
N THR A 817 7.06 52.38 -9.84
CA THR A 817 5.76 51.66 -9.79
C THR A 817 5.91 50.26 -9.26
N GLN A 818 4.84 49.79 -8.66
CA GLN A 818 4.66 48.38 -8.27
C GLN A 818 3.67 47.63 -9.20
N ASP A 819 3.07 48.35 -10.12
CA ASP A 819 2.14 47.77 -11.09
C ASP A 819 2.90 46.97 -12.16
N PRO A 820 2.59 45.68 -12.36
CA PRO A 820 3.20 44.86 -13.41
C PRO A 820 3.09 45.48 -14.82
N ALA A 821 2.08 46.26 -15.10
CA ALA A 821 1.90 46.92 -16.37
C ALA A 821 2.89 48.09 -16.61
N ILE A 822 3.55 48.59 -15.57
CA ILE A 822 4.51 49.68 -15.53
C ILE A 822 3.90 51.01 -16.02
N LEU A 823 3.52 51.14 -17.27
CA LEU A 823 2.81 52.27 -17.92
C LEU A 823 3.50 53.64 -17.74
N TRP A 824 4.84 53.69 -17.84
CA TRP A 824 5.56 54.96 -17.80
C TRP A 824 5.42 55.75 -19.12
N ASP A 825 4.86 56.93 -19.04
CA ASP A 825 4.60 57.83 -20.16
C ASP A 825 5.75 58.77 -20.52
N GLY A 826 6.92 58.59 -19.87
CA GLY A 826 8.11 59.43 -20.05
C GLY A 826 8.09 60.71 -19.22
N THR A 827 7.12 60.91 -18.32
CA THR A 827 7.09 62.01 -17.37
C THR A 827 7.85 61.74 -16.10
N GLU A 828 8.42 62.74 -15.46
CA GLU A 828 9.03 62.63 -14.14
C GLU A 828 7.95 62.63 -13.04
N GLU A 829 8.00 61.62 -12.17
CA GLU A 829 7.02 61.37 -11.11
C GLU A 829 6.75 62.57 -10.21
N THR A 830 7.78 63.39 -9.88
CA THR A 830 7.63 64.49 -8.92
C THR A 830 7.22 65.80 -9.56
N THR A 831 7.60 66.03 -10.79
CA THR A 831 7.36 67.28 -11.49
C THR A 831 6.23 67.19 -12.52
N HIS A 832 5.84 65.98 -12.91
CA HIS A 832 4.91 65.74 -14.01
C HIS A 832 5.30 66.39 -15.34
N GLN A 833 6.60 66.63 -15.50
CA GLN A 833 7.13 67.18 -16.76
C GLN A 833 7.74 66.05 -17.60
N MET A 834 7.50 66.13 -18.89
CA MET A 834 8.08 65.22 -19.87
C MET A 834 9.62 65.26 -19.82
N CYS A 835 10.23 64.11 -19.62
CA CYS A 835 11.67 63.92 -19.63
C CYS A 835 12.26 64.25 -21.01
N SER A 836 13.54 64.68 -21.04
CA SER A 836 14.26 64.94 -22.33
C SER A 836 14.56 63.57 -23.01
N ASP A 837 14.64 63.56 -24.31
CA ASP A 837 15.10 62.45 -25.11
C ASP A 837 16.44 61.90 -24.58
N GLY A 838 16.59 60.64 -24.59
CA GLY A 838 17.80 60.02 -24.14
C GLY A 838 17.62 58.64 -23.50
N VAL A 839 18.72 58.11 -23.00
CA VAL A 839 18.73 56.78 -22.36
C VAL A 839 18.44 56.95 -20.86
N PHE A 840 17.52 56.14 -20.38
CA PHE A 840 17.18 55.94 -18.99
C PHE A 840 17.55 54.54 -18.58
N TYR A 841 17.89 54.30 -17.31
CA TYR A 841 18.26 53.02 -16.79
C TYR A 841 17.20 52.55 -15.79
N TYR A 842 16.82 51.29 -15.85
CA TYR A 842 15.84 50.76 -14.95
C TYR A 842 16.39 49.59 -14.16
N VAL A 843 15.88 49.45 -12.95
CA VAL A 843 15.97 48.27 -12.10
C VAL A 843 14.54 47.87 -11.74
N CYS A 844 14.21 46.63 -12.00
CA CYS A 844 12.88 46.11 -11.80
C CYS A 844 13.01 44.74 -11.08
N ASN A 845 12.57 44.64 -9.88
CA ASN A 845 12.35 43.31 -9.27
C ASN A 845 10.97 42.83 -9.68
N VAL A 846 10.91 41.71 -10.35
CA VAL A 846 9.65 41.07 -10.79
C VAL A 846 9.30 40.01 -9.79
N TYR A 847 8.09 40.04 -9.24
CA TYR A 847 7.57 39.09 -8.26
C TYR A 847 6.56 38.20 -8.96
N VAL A 848 6.75 36.92 -8.78
CA VAL A 848 5.91 35.87 -9.37
C VAL A 848 5.47 34.90 -8.27
N ASN A 849 4.25 34.42 -8.38
CA ASN A 849 3.79 33.36 -7.51
C ASN A 849 4.26 32.03 -8.04
N THR A 850 4.91 31.24 -7.21
CA THR A 850 5.35 29.86 -7.50
C THR A 850 4.63 28.86 -6.59
N LEU A 851 4.78 27.58 -6.85
CA LEU A 851 4.23 26.53 -5.99
C LEU A 851 4.73 26.58 -4.53
N THR A 852 5.92 27.14 -4.34
CA THR A 852 6.56 27.28 -3.01
C THR A 852 6.37 28.65 -2.38
N GLY A 853 5.66 29.58 -3.04
CA GLY A 853 5.40 30.93 -2.57
C GLY A 853 5.83 32.02 -3.54
N GLU A 854 5.95 33.25 -3.06
CA GLU A 854 6.34 34.37 -3.91
C GLU A 854 7.87 34.36 -4.15
N PHE A 855 8.28 34.28 -5.40
CA PHE A 855 9.67 34.38 -5.83
C PHE A 855 9.91 35.73 -6.56
N SER A 856 11.10 36.28 -6.46
CA SER A 856 11.45 37.49 -7.18
C SER A 856 12.78 37.35 -7.93
N TYR A 857 12.84 37.97 -9.10
CA TYR A 857 14.08 38.06 -9.87
C TYR A 857 14.30 39.46 -10.40
N PRO A 858 15.57 39.93 -10.51
CA PRO A 858 15.87 41.27 -10.98
C PRO A 858 15.95 41.32 -12.49
N LEU A 859 15.28 42.33 -13.09
CA LEU A 859 15.55 42.79 -14.44
C LEU A 859 16.21 44.18 -14.36
N HIS A 860 17.28 44.37 -15.12
CA HIS A 860 17.94 45.66 -15.24
C HIS A 860 18.31 45.93 -16.69
N GLY A 861 18.23 47.15 -17.09
CA GLY A 861 18.50 47.52 -18.45
C GLY A 861 18.40 49.00 -18.70
N SER A 862 18.35 49.35 -19.98
CA SER A 862 18.14 50.72 -20.40
C SER A 862 16.98 50.82 -21.36
N VAL A 863 16.28 51.93 -21.30
CA VAL A 863 15.23 52.27 -22.26
C VAL A 863 15.52 53.64 -22.85
N THR A 864 15.36 53.76 -24.15
CA THR A 864 15.56 55.03 -24.87
C THR A 864 14.19 55.70 -25.05
N LEU A 865 14.07 56.96 -24.58
CA LEU A 865 12.93 57.82 -24.84
C LEU A 865 13.23 58.67 -26.05
N ILE A 866 12.38 58.61 -27.05
CA ILE A 866 12.45 59.42 -28.28
C ILE A 866 11.09 60.11 -28.49
N LYS A 867 11.05 61.41 -28.67
CA LYS A 867 9.80 62.14 -28.89
C LYS A 867 9.49 62.29 -30.37
#